data_0793b0f82ace75204040fba61b683fb4
#
_entry.id   0793b0f82ace75204040fba61b683fb4
#
_cell.length_a   1.000
_cell.length_b   1.000
_cell.length_c   1.000
_cell.angle_alpha   90.00
_cell.angle_beta   90.00
_cell.angle_gamma   90.00
#
_symmetry.space_group_name_H-M   'P 1'
#
loop_
_entity.id
_entity.type
_entity.pdbx_description
1 polymer ?
#
loop_
_entity_poly.entity_id
_entity_poly.type
_entity_poly.pdbx_seq_one_letter_code
_entity_poly.pdbx_strand_id
1 'polypeptide(L)'
;MHTFFIAPTGFGVGLTSISLGLVGALERSGLKVGFFKPIAQPHAGDLGPERSSELIARTHGLHSPKPLPLSHVERMLGDGQLDELLEEIISLYQQAAVDKDVVIVEGMVPTRHASYAARVNFHLAKSLDADVILVSAPEDESLTELSDRIEIQAQLFGGPKDPKVLGVILNKVRSEDGIEAFAERLQEFSPLLKTEDFRLLGCIPWQDELNAPRTKDIAELLGARILNAGDYEQRRMLKIVLCARAVANSVQLLKPGTLVVTPGDRDDIILSASLAAMNGVSLAGLLLCSDFAPDPRIMELCQGALASGLPVMTVSTGSYDTATHLNRLNKEIPLDDRERAEKVADFVAGHIDHDWLTTRCGTPRELRMSPPAFRYQLVQRAKAAAKRIVLPEGSEPRTVQAAAICQARGIARCVLLAKPEEVQAVARAQGIELPEGLEILDPDLIRGRYIEPMVELRKGKGLNAPMAEAQLEDTVVLGTMMLALDEVDGLVSGAIHTTANTIRPALQLIKTAPGYNLVSSVFFMLLPDQVLVYGDCAVNPDPNAEQLAEIALQSAASAQAFGIPPRVAMISYSTGDSGSGEEVEKVRAATRLAREKRPDLLIDGPLQYDAAAIESVGRQKAPNSPVAGRATVFVFPDLNTGNTTYKAVQRSAECISVGPMLQGLRKPVNDLSRGALVDDIVYTIALTAIQAANLPN
;
A
#
# COMPACT_ATOMS: atom_id res chain seq x y z
N MET A 1 8.92 4.88 10.87
CA MET A 1 8.91 5.08 9.41
C MET A 1 7.61 5.75 9.02
N HIS A 2 7.67 6.80 8.23
CA HIS A 2 6.50 7.52 7.70
C HIS A 2 6.29 7.18 6.22
N THR A 3 5.05 7.30 5.76
CA THR A 3 4.70 7.10 4.34
C THR A 3 3.86 8.28 3.89
N PHE A 4 4.31 8.98 2.87
CA PHE A 4 3.54 10.03 2.21
C PHE A 4 3.01 9.53 0.88
N PHE A 5 1.70 9.55 0.71
CA PHE A 5 1.03 9.23 -0.53
C PHE A 5 0.70 10.51 -1.28
N ILE A 6 1.31 10.69 -2.45
CA ILE A 6 1.13 11.88 -3.28
C ILE A 6 0.00 11.65 -4.26
N ALA A 7 -1.14 12.29 -4.02
CA ALA A 7 -2.37 12.09 -4.77
C ALA A 7 -2.69 13.28 -5.67
N PRO A 8 -2.91 13.09 -6.97
CA PRO A 8 -3.26 14.18 -7.88
C PRO A 8 -4.74 14.58 -7.74
N THR A 9 -5.04 15.86 -7.86
CA THR A 9 -6.43 16.35 -7.96
C THR A 9 -6.96 16.34 -9.40
N GLY A 10 -6.11 16.08 -10.38
CA GLY A 10 -6.47 16.05 -11.79
C GLY A 10 -5.32 15.62 -12.69
N PHE A 11 -5.54 15.76 -13.99
CA PHE A 11 -4.52 15.47 -15.00
C PHE A 11 -3.48 16.60 -15.07
N GLY A 12 -2.23 16.26 -15.39
CA GLY A 12 -1.19 17.25 -15.68
C GLY A 12 -0.69 18.07 -14.49
N VAL A 13 -1.01 17.68 -13.25
CA VAL A 13 -0.59 18.39 -12.04
C VAL A 13 0.92 18.37 -11.77
N GLY A 14 1.68 17.47 -12.45
CA GLY A 14 3.14 17.38 -12.35
C GLY A 14 3.61 16.58 -11.14
N LEU A 15 3.01 15.39 -10.90
CA LEU A 15 3.37 14.53 -9.76
C LEU A 15 4.86 14.19 -9.72
N THR A 16 5.46 13.83 -10.84
CA THR A 16 6.89 13.50 -10.93
C THR A 16 7.79 14.63 -10.43
N SER A 17 7.46 15.88 -10.82
CA SER A 17 8.22 17.06 -10.35
C SER A 17 8.08 17.26 -8.84
N ILE A 18 6.88 17.07 -8.30
CA ILE A 18 6.63 17.15 -6.85
C ILE A 18 7.34 16.02 -6.12
N SER A 19 7.30 14.80 -6.63
CA SER A 19 8.01 13.65 -6.06
C SER A 19 9.52 13.88 -6.01
N LEU A 20 10.13 14.40 -7.10
CA LEU A 20 11.54 14.79 -7.15
C LEU A 20 11.88 15.83 -6.07
N GLY A 21 11.07 16.89 -5.97
CA GLY A 21 11.29 17.94 -4.98
C GLY A 21 11.12 17.49 -3.54
N LEU A 22 10.11 16.66 -3.25
CA LEU A 22 9.89 16.09 -1.91
C LEU A 22 11.02 15.17 -1.48
N VAL A 23 11.50 14.30 -2.39
CA VAL A 23 12.66 13.46 -2.13
C VAL A 23 13.86 14.32 -1.78
N GLY A 24 14.18 15.33 -2.62
CA GLY A 24 15.31 16.23 -2.39
C GLY A 24 15.18 17.03 -1.09
N ALA A 25 13.99 17.53 -0.76
CA ALA A 25 13.75 18.28 0.48
C ALA A 25 13.98 17.44 1.74
N LEU A 26 13.45 16.21 1.77
CA LEU A 26 13.57 15.33 2.92
C LEU A 26 14.99 14.74 3.06
N GLU A 27 15.69 14.45 1.96
CA GLU A 27 17.10 14.05 2.00
C GLU A 27 18.00 15.15 2.57
N ARG A 28 17.77 16.42 2.21
CA ARG A 28 18.48 17.59 2.77
C ARG A 28 18.28 17.74 4.28
N SER A 29 17.14 17.29 4.79
CA SER A 29 16.86 17.25 6.22
C SER A 29 17.52 16.05 6.94
N GLY A 30 18.31 15.25 6.23
CA GLY A 30 19.06 14.12 6.79
C GLY A 30 18.26 12.83 6.94
N LEU A 31 17.06 12.76 6.38
CA LEU A 31 16.21 11.54 6.42
C LEU A 31 16.62 10.55 5.32
N LYS A 32 16.57 9.26 5.64
CA LYS A 32 16.70 8.18 4.66
C LYS A 32 15.40 8.02 3.89
N VAL A 33 15.34 8.57 2.70
CA VAL A 33 14.13 8.58 1.86
C VAL A 33 14.07 7.33 0.99
N GLY A 34 12.88 6.75 0.86
CA GLY A 34 12.52 5.78 -0.16
C GLY A 34 11.53 6.39 -1.14
N PHE A 35 11.55 5.92 -2.38
CA PHE A 35 10.53 6.26 -3.37
C PHE A 35 9.86 4.99 -3.89
N PHE A 36 8.55 5.09 -4.14
CA PHE A 36 7.78 3.98 -4.67
C PHE A 36 6.68 4.46 -5.63
N LYS A 37 6.73 3.99 -6.87
CA LYS A 37 5.66 4.11 -7.86
C LYS A 37 4.97 2.76 -7.98
N PRO A 38 3.75 2.58 -7.44
CA PRO A 38 3.09 1.27 -7.44
C PRO A 38 2.75 0.75 -8.84
N ILE A 39 2.27 1.64 -9.71
CA ILE A 39 1.67 1.29 -11.00
C ILE A 39 2.28 2.18 -12.09
N ALA A 40 2.78 1.54 -13.12
CA ALA A 40 3.33 2.25 -14.28
C ALA A 40 2.22 2.90 -15.10
N GLN A 41 2.40 4.17 -15.45
CA GLN A 41 1.52 4.92 -16.35
C GLN A 41 2.35 5.52 -17.49
N PRO A 42 2.65 4.71 -18.54
CA PRO A 42 3.45 5.19 -19.66
C PRO A 42 2.71 6.28 -20.43
N HIS A 43 3.44 7.32 -20.82
CA HIS A 43 2.95 8.31 -21.76
C HIS A 43 3.02 7.78 -23.19
N ALA A 44 2.21 8.35 -24.07
CA ALA A 44 2.23 7.97 -25.51
C ALA A 44 3.65 8.19 -26.08
N GLY A 45 4.26 7.13 -26.58
CA GLY A 45 5.62 7.16 -27.14
C GLY A 45 6.74 6.80 -26.16
N ASP A 46 6.46 6.56 -24.89
CA ASP A 46 7.47 6.08 -23.94
C ASP A 46 7.85 4.62 -24.26
N LEU A 47 9.09 4.42 -24.65
CA LEU A 47 9.71 3.11 -24.90
C LEU A 47 10.82 2.92 -23.84
N GLY A 48 10.47 2.50 -22.62
CA GLY A 48 11.50 2.35 -21.60
C GLY A 48 10.97 2.07 -20.20
N PRO A 49 11.81 2.24 -19.18
CA PRO A 49 11.41 2.12 -17.78
C PRO A 49 10.40 3.21 -17.39
N GLU A 50 9.69 2.99 -16.30
CA GLU A 50 8.74 3.97 -15.78
C GLU A 50 9.48 5.27 -15.40
N ARG A 51 8.94 6.40 -15.90
CA ARG A 51 9.63 7.70 -15.94
C ARG A 51 9.96 8.25 -14.55
N SER A 52 9.00 8.27 -13.63
CA SER A 52 9.19 8.83 -12.28
C SER A 52 10.26 8.06 -11.51
N SER A 53 10.18 6.73 -11.55
CA SER A 53 11.13 5.83 -10.88
C SER A 53 12.54 5.98 -11.44
N GLU A 54 12.67 6.06 -12.77
CA GLU A 54 13.96 6.20 -13.43
C GLU A 54 14.58 7.58 -13.20
N LEU A 55 13.79 8.66 -13.27
CA LEU A 55 14.28 10.02 -12.97
C LEU A 55 14.79 10.14 -11.54
N ILE A 56 14.05 9.60 -10.57
CA ILE A 56 14.47 9.60 -9.16
C ILE A 56 15.72 8.75 -8.95
N ALA A 57 15.83 7.60 -9.63
CA ALA A 57 17.03 6.79 -9.57
C ALA A 57 18.25 7.53 -10.11
N ARG A 58 18.11 8.25 -11.23
CA ARG A 58 19.22 9.01 -11.84
C ARG A 58 19.59 10.29 -11.10
N THR A 59 18.60 10.95 -10.46
CA THR A 59 18.81 12.24 -9.78
C THR A 59 19.25 12.07 -8.34
N HIS A 60 18.66 11.11 -7.60
CA HIS A 60 18.86 10.88 -6.17
C HIS A 60 19.57 9.55 -5.83
N GLY A 61 19.81 8.69 -6.82
CA GLY A 61 20.41 7.38 -6.59
C GLY A 61 19.48 6.39 -5.86
N LEU A 62 18.17 6.67 -5.81
CA LEU A 62 17.19 5.83 -5.14
C LEU A 62 16.63 4.79 -6.11
N HIS A 63 16.91 3.53 -5.84
CA HIS A 63 16.39 2.43 -6.64
C HIS A 63 15.07 1.92 -6.04
N SER A 64 13.99 2.08 -6.80
CA SER A 64 12.67 1.59 -6.46
C SER A 64 12.40 0.22 -7.08
N PRO A 65 11.56 -0.62 -6.46
CA PRO A 65 11.02 -1.79 -7.13
C PRO A 65 10.32 -1.42 -8.42
N LYS A 66 10.36 -2.32 -9.41
CA LYS A 66 9.69 -2.09 -10.70
C LYS A 66 8.18 -1.98 -10.51
N PRO A 67 7.52 -0.91 -10.98
CA PRO A 67 6.08 -0.75 -10.89
C PRO A 67 5.32 -1.84 -11.65
N LEU A 68 4.11 -2.14 -11.19
CA LEU A 68 3.23 -3.08 -11.88
C LEU A 68 2.78 -2.50 -13.24
N PRO A 69 2.77 -3.31 -14.31
CA PRO A 69 2.26 -2.88 -15.60
C PRO A 69 0.78 -2.52 -15.53
N LEU A 70 0.36 -1.43 -16.18
CA LEU A 70 -1.03 -0.98 -16.19
C LEU A 70 -2.01 -2.06 -16.66
N SER A 71 -1.65 -2.81 -17.70
CA SER A 71 -2.48 -3.91 -18.24
C SER A 71 -2.69 -5.06 -17.24
N HIS A 72 -1.71 -5.33 -16.37
CA HIS A 72 -1.85 -6.31 -15.29
C HIS A 72 -2.86 -5.82 -14.24
N VAL A 73 -2.74 -4.56 -13.83
CA VAL A 73 -3.66 -3.93 -12.87
C VAL A 73 -5.09 -3.89 -13.41
N GLU A 74 -5.27 -3.48 -14.68
CA GLU A 74 -6.59 -3.45 -15.33
C GLU A 74 -7.26 -4.81 -15.38
N ARG A 75 -6.49 -5.85 -15.68
CA ARG A 75 -6.99 -7.24 -15.67
C ARG A 75 -7.44 -7.64 -14.26
N MET A 76 -6.60 -7.47 -13.24
CA MET A 76 -6.95 -7.84 -11.85
C MET A 76 -8.18 -7.09 -11.34
N LEU A 77 -8.28 -5.79 -11.66
CA LEU A 77 -9.47 -5.00 -11.32
C LEU A 77 -10.73 -5.48 -12.05
N GLY A 78 -10.59 -5.87 -13.31
CA GLY A 78 -11.67 -6.44 -14.12
C GLY A 78 -12.15 -7.79 -13.60
N ASP A 79 -11.25 -8.59 -13.06
CA ASP A 79 -11.52 -9.91 -12.47
C ASP A 79 -11.99 -9.80 -10.98
N GLY A 80 -12.09 -8.59 -10.43
CA GLY A 80 -12.52 -8.36 -9.05
C GLY A 80 -11.45 -8.68 -7.99
N GLN A 81 -10.18 -8.84 -8.38
CA GLN A 81 -9.04 -9.23 -7.55
C GLN A 81 -8.31 -8.01 -6.94
N LEU A 82 -9.06 -7.07 -6.36
CA LEU A 82 -8.47 -5.88 -5.76
C LEU A 82 -7.59 -6.22 -4.56
N ASP A 83 -7.98 -7.16 -3.74
CA ASP A 83 -7.25 -7.53 -2.52
C ASP A 83 -5.90 -8.16 -2.84
N GLU A 84 -5.85 -9.06 -3.82
CA GLU A 84 -4.61 -9.66 -4.30
C GLU A 84 -3.67 -8.63 -4.93
N LEU A 85 -4.23 -7.69 -5.69
CA LEU A 85 -3.48 -6.57 -6.24
C LEU A 85 -2.84 -5.71 -5.14
N LEU A 86 -3.59 -5.43 -4.07
CA LEU A 86 -3.07 -4.66 -2.93
C LEU A 86 -1.98 -5.43 -2.17
N GLU A 87 -2.10 -6.75 -2.02
CA GLU A 87 -1.05 -7.59 -1.44
C GLU A 87 0.23 -7.57 -2.27
N GLU A 88 0.12 -7.66 -3.60
CA GLU A 88 1.26 -7.58 -4.51
C GLU A 88 1.97 -6.21 -4.39
N ILE A 89 1.20 -5.12 -4.35
CA ILE A 89 1.74 -3.77 -4.17
C ILE A 89 2.41 -3.61 -2.81
N ILE A 90 1.84 -4.15 -1.73
CA ILE A 90 2.46 -4.12 -0.40
C ILE A 90 3.78 -4.87 -0.40
N SER A 91 3.88 -5.99 -1.11
CA SER A 91 5.14 -6.73 -1.27
C SER A 91 6.23 -5.88 -1.90
N LEU A 92 5.90 -5.12 -2.94
CA LEU A 92 6.83 -4.19 -3.60
C LEU A 92 7.17 -3.00 -2.69
N TYR A 93 6.16 -2.43 -2.03
CA TYR A 93 6.35 -1.33 -1.08
C TYR A 93 7.33 -1.71 0.04
N GLN A 94 7.23 -2.91 0.58
CA GLN A 94 8.12 -3.40 1.64
C GLN A 94 9.60 -3.39 1.19
N GLN A 95 9.87 -3.69 -0.09
CA GLN A 95 11.23 -3.64 -0.64
C GLN A 95 11.73 -2.18 -0.73
N ALA A 96 10.85 -1.23 -1.10
CA ALA A 96 11.19 0.20 -1.14
C ALA A 96 11.40 0.81 0.26
N ALA A 97 10.82 0.19 1.30
CA ALA A 97 10.79 0.69 2.67
C ALA A 97 11.95 0.20 3.55
N VAL A 98 12.77 -0.75 3.06
CA VAL A 98 13.89 -1.30 3.83
C VAL A 98 14.88 -0.20 4.21
N ASP A 99 15.19 -0.09 5.52
CA ASP A 99 16.13 0.89 6.09
C ASP A 99 15.81 2.36 5.77
N LYS A 100 14.54 2.70 5.58
CA LYS A 100 14.07 4.06 5.30
C LYS A 100 13.38 4.69 6.51
N ASP A 101 13.55 6.00 6.68
CA ASP A 101 12.84 6.79 7.67
C ASP A 101 11.47 7.23 7.13
N VAL A 102 11.43 7.52 5.82
CA VAL A 102 10.23 7.97 5.10
C VAL A 102 10.19 7.38 3.70
N VAL A 103 8.98 7.02 3.23
CA VAL A 103 8.74 6.58 1.85
C VAL A 103 7.74 7.52 1.19
N ILE A 104 8.10 8.04 0.01
CA ILE A 104 7.20 8.79 -0.86
C ILE A 104 6.58 7.82 -1.86
N VAL A 105 5.25 7.74 -1.86
CA VAL A 105 4.48 6.90 -2.78
C VAL A 105 3.78 7.79 -3.80
N GLU A 106 4.11 7.64 -5.06
CA GLU A 106 3.46 8.41 -6.14
C GLU A 106 2.22 7.70 -6.65
N GLY A 107 1.06 8.33 -6.48
CA GLY A 107 -0.23 7.81 -6.91
C GLY A 107 -0.42 7.80 -8.43
N MET A 108 -1.54 7.22 -8.87
CA MET A 108 -1.97 7.23 -10.27
C MET A 108 -2.60 8.56 -10.63
N VAL A 109 -2.29 9.06 -11.82
CA VAL A 109 -2.97 10.21 -12.41
C VAL A 109 -4.28 9.76 -13.06
N PRO A 110 -5.44 10.37 -12.74
CA PRO A 110 -6.69 10.07 -13.42
C PRO A 110 -6.59 10.51 -14.89
N THR A 111 -6.97 9.62 -15.78
CA THR A 111 -7.04 9.89 -17.23
C THR A 111 -8.42 9.51 -17.75
N ARG A 112 -8.74 9.91 -18.99
CA ARG A 112 -10.02 9.52 -19.63
C ARG A 112 -10.22 8.02 -19.73
N HIS A 113 -9.12 7.25 -19.78
CA HIS A 113 -9.13 5.79 -19.88
C HIS A 113 -8.95 5.09 -18.53
N ALA A 114 -8.50 5.79 -17.49
CA ALA A 114 -8.27 5.27 -16.15
C ALA A 114 -9.12 5.99 -15.10
N SER A 115 -10.45 5.96 -15.28
CA SER A 115 -11.41 6.54 -14.33
C SER A 115 -11.37 5.88 -12.94
N TYR A 116 -10.87 4.65 -12.86
CA TYR A 116 -10.64 3.90 -11.62
C TYR A 116 -9.46 4.41 -10.79
N ALA A 117 -8.60 5.30 -11.33
CA ALA A 117 -7.38 5.75 -10.66
C ALA A 117 -7.64 6.35 -9.26
N ALA A 118 -8.69 7.16 -9.11
CA ALA A 118 -9.05 7.75 -7.81
C ALA A 118 -9.39 6.68 -6.77
N ARG A 119 -10.16 5.65 -7.15
CA ARG A 119 -10.50 4.53 -6.30
C ARG A 119 -9.26 3.70 -5.91
N VAL A 120 -8.39 3.41 -6.86
CA VAL A 120 -7.14 2.69 -6.61
C VAL A 120 -6.25 3.49 -5.67
N ASN A 121 -6.07 4.79 -5.88
CA ASN A 121 -5.30 5.67 -5.01
C ASN A 121 -5.82 5.66 -3.56
N PHE A 122 -7.15 5.69 -3.38
CA PHE A 122 -7.78 5.58 -2.07
C PHE A 122 -7.39 4.26 -1.36
N HIS A 123 -7.55 3.13 -2.06
CA HIS A 123 -7.20 1.83 -1.48
C HIS A 123 -5.69 1.70 -1.19
N LEU A 124 -4.84 2.25 -2.05
CA LEU A 124 -3.39 2.26 -1.84
C LEU A 124 -3.00 3.07 -0.60
N ALA A 125 -3.50 4.30 -0.47
CA ALA A 125 -3.21 5.15 0.68
C ALA A 125 -3.64 4.47 1.99
N LYS A 126 -4.83 3.86 2.01
CA LYS A 126 -5.35 3.09 3.15
C LYS A 126 -4.50 1.86 3.46
N SER A 127 -4.17 1.06 2.45
CA SER A 127 -3.43 -0.21 2.62
C SER A 127 -2.00 0.00 3.10
N LEU A 128 -1.39 1.11 2.69
CA LEU A 128 -0.04 1.50 3.11
C LEU A 128 -0.03 2.32 4.41
N ASP A 129 -1.20 2.57 5.00
CA ASP A 129 -1.38 3.45 6.17
C ASP A 129 -0.69 4.81 5.96
N ALA A 130 -0.79 5.35 4.75
CA ALA A 130 -0.06 6.54 4.33
C ALA A 130 -0.74 7.85 4.76
N ASP A 131 0.06 8.87 5.02
CA ASP A 131 -0.39 10.25 5.13
C ASP A 131 -0.52 10.82 3.71
N VAL A 132 -1.65 11.42 3.37
CA VAL A 132 -1.97 11.87 2.01
C VAL A 132 -1.62 13.35 1.83
N ILE A 133 -0.88 13.64 0.77
CA ILE A 133 -0.60 14.99 0.29
C ILE A 133 -1.25 15.12 -1.09
N LEU A 134 -2.18 16.06 -1.23
CA LEU A 134 -2.80 16.36 -2.51
C LEU A 134 -1.88 17.22 -3.36
N VAL A 135 -1.87 16.99 -4.67
CA VAL A 135 -1.18 17.85 -5.63
C VAL A 135 -2.18 18.42 -6.61
N SER A 136 -2.24 19.72 -6.69
CA SER A 136 -3.13 20.46 -7.59
C SER A 136 -2.35 21.44 -8.45
N ALA A 137 -2.81 21.66 -9.67
CA ALA A 137 -2.30 22.73 -10.52
C ALA A 137 -3.46 23.63 -10.91
N PRO A 138 -3.47 24.91 -10.51
CA PRO A 138 -4.47 25.86 -10.99
C PRO A 138 -4.36 25.99 -12.50
N GLU A 139 -5.47 25.86 -13.18
CA GLU A 139 -5.62 26.19 -14.60
C GLU A 139 -6.29 27.57 -14.72
N ASP A 140 -7.05 27.80 -15.78
CA ASP A 140 -7.86 29.03 -15.96
C ASP A 140 -9.17 28.97 -15.12
N GLU A 141 -9.09 28.45 -13.89
CA GLU A 141 -10.22 28.31 -12.96
C GLU A 141 -10.21 29.40 -11.87
N SER A 142 -11.38 29.68 -11.30
CA SER A 142 -11.54 30.60 -10.18
C SER A 142 -10.98 29.97 -8.87
N LEU A 143 -10.70 30.80 -7.87
CA LEU A 143 -10.32 30.31 -6.53
C LEU A 143 -11.39 29.44 -5.89
N THR A 144 -12.66 29.67 -6.21
CA THR A 144 -13.78 28.82 -5.76
C THR A 144 -13.68 27.42 -6.35
N GLU A 145 -13.56 27.31 -7.65
CA GLU A 145 -13.45 26.02 -8.34
C GLU A 145 -12.22 25.25 -7.91
N LEU A 146 -11.10 25.94 -7.72
CA LEU A 146 -9.85 25.33 -7.20
C LEU A 146 -10.07 24.79 -5.77
N SER A 147 -10.68 25.60 -4.88
CA SER A 147 -10.98 25.19 -3.50
C SER A 147 -11.94 24.00 -3.47
N ASP A 148 -13.02 24.03 -4.25
CA ASP A 148 -14.00 22.95 -4.33
C ASP A 148 -13.36 21.65 -4.85
N ARG A 149 -12.50 21.73 -5.87
CA ARG A 149 -11.77 20.60 -6.42
C ARG A 149 -10.84 19.97 -5.40
N ILE A 150 -10.12 20.76 -4.62
CA ILE A 150 -9.25 20.29 -3.54
C ILE A 150 -10.10 19.61 -2.45
N GLU A 151 -11.22 20.20 -2.06
CA GLU A 151 -12.11 19.64 -1.04
C GLU A 151 -12.71 18.30 -1.47
N ILE A 152 -13.23 18.21 -2.70
CA ILE A 152 -13.76 16.96 -3.26
C ILE A 152 -12.70 15.85 -3.23
N GLN A 153 -11.46 16.16 -3.60
CA GLN A 153 -10.38 15.18 -3.55
C GLN A 153 -9.99 14.81 -2.10
N ALA A 154 -9.97 15.76 -1.17
CA ALA A 154 -9.73 15.47 0.24
C ALA A 154 -10.81 14.53 0.81
N GLN A 155 -12.08 14.73 0.44
CA GLN A 155 -13.19 13.87 0.86
C GLN A 155 -13.02 12.39 0.45
N LEU A 156 -12.39 12.13 -0.70
CA LEU A 156 -12.10 10.76 -1.14
C LEU A 156 -11.17 10.00 -0.17
N PHE A 157 -10.31 10.71 0.56
CA PHE A 157 -9.34 10.12 1.48
C PHE A 157 -9.76 10.18 2.96
N GLY A 158 -10.99 10.58 3.26
CA GLY A 158 -11.53 10.70 4.62
C GLY A 158 -11.91 12.13 5.02
N GLY A 159 -11.60 13.09 4.18
CA GLY A 159 -11.91 14.50 4.36
C GLY A 159 -10.80 15.31 5.03
N PRO A 160 -10.94 16.64 5.01
CA PRO A 160 -9.90 17.55 5.49
C PRO A 160 -9.68 17.54 7.01
N LYS A 161 -10.58 16.88 7.75
CA LYS A 161 -10.45 16.67 9.20
C LYS A 161 -9.81 15.34 9.55
N ASP A 162 -9.57 14.48 8.56
CA ASP A 162 -8.85 13.23 8.79
C ASP A 162 -7.36 13.56 9.02
N PRO A 163 -6.77 13.17 10.16
CA PRO A 163 -5.37 13.47 10.48
C PRO A 163 -4.37 12.84 9.50
N LYS A 164 -4.85 11.97 8.61
CA LYS A 164 -4.08 11.39 7.53
C LYS A 164 -4.07 12.23 6.25
N VAL A 165 -4.96 13.19 6.09
CA VAL A 165 -5.04 14.09 4.93
C VAL A 165 -4.37 15.41 5.29
N LEU A 166 -3.07 15.51 5.00
CA LEU A 166 -2.21 16.55 5.54
C LEU A 166 -2.43 17.93 4.92
N GLY A 167 -2.76 17.96 3.63
CA GLY A 167 -2.89 19.23 2.92
C GLY A 167 -2.68 19.09 1.42
N VAL A 168 -2.38 20.23 0.81
CA VAL A 168 -2.19 20.35 -0.63
C VAL A 168 -0.90 21.07 -1.00
N ILE A 169 -0.25 20.62 -2.06
CA ILE A 169 0.82 21.34 -2.76
C ILE A 169 0.24 21.86 -4.07
N LEU A 170 0.29 23.15 -4.27
CA LEU A 170 -0.06 23.79 -5.53
C LEU A 170 1.16 23.87 -6.43
N ASN A 171 1.05 23.33 -7.62
CA ASN A 171 2.10 23.34 -8.63
C ASN A 171 1.68 24.18 -9.84
N LYS A 172 2.65 24.69 -10.58
CA LYS A 172 2.42 25.44 -11.84
C LYS A 172 1.57 26.69 -11.66
N VAL A 173 1.65 27.36 -10.50
CA VAL A 173 0.85 28.54 -10.20
C VAL A 173 1.30 29.72 -11.04
N ARG A 174 0.36 30.39 -11.68
CA ARG A 174 0.57 31.65 -12.40
C ARG A 174 -0.17 32.78 -11.70
N SER A 175 0.51 33.79 -11.27
CA SER A 175 -0.08 34.96 -10.61
C SER A 175 0.64 36.21 -11.01
N GLU A 176 -0.12 37.23 -11.39
CA GLU A 176 0.44 38.58 -11.71
C GLU A 176 0.91 39.30 -10.46
N ASP A 177 0.26 39.05 -9.30
CA ASP A 177 0.54 39.67 -8.02
C ASP A 177 1.62 38.94 -7.19
N GLY A 178 2.19 37.86 -7.74
CA GLY A 178 3.16 37.02 -7.04
C GLY A 178 2.54 35.83 -6.31
N ILE A 179 3.40 34.88 -5.95
CA ILE A 179 3.00 33.60 -5.38
C ILE A 179 2.49 33.74 -3.94
N GLU A 180 3.13 34.56 -3.14
CA GLU A 180 2.76 34.80 -1.75
C GLU A 180 1.36 35.42 -1.67
N ALA A 181 1.09 36.46 -2.46
CA ALA A 181 -0.23 37.06 -2.55
C ALA A 181 -1.31 36.11 -3.06
N PHE A 182 -0.97 35.19 -3.98
CA PHE A 182 -1.89 34.16 -4.43
C PHE A 182 -2.19 33.18 -3.30
N ALA A 183 -1.18 32.69 -2.59
CA ALA A 183 -1.33 31.75 -1.48
C ALA A 183 -2.17 32.35 -0.34
N GLU A 184 -1.92 33.62 0.04
CA GLU A 184 -2.67 34.35 1.04
C GLU A 184 -4.16 34.49 0.63
N ARG A 185 -4.44 34.93 -0.59
CA ARG A 185 -5.82 35.02 -1.09
C ARG A 185 -6.54 33.67 -1.08
N LEU A 186 -5.88 32.60 -1.51
CA LEU A 186 -6.48 31.27 -1.49
C LEU A 186 -6.75 30.81 -0.06
N GLN A 187 -5.84 31.05 0.88
CA GLN A 187 -6.03 30.71 2.30
C GLN A 187 -7.16 31.54 2.93
N GLU A 188 -7.27 32.81 2.61
CA GLU A 188 -8.36 33.66 3.07
C GLU A 188 -9.70 33.24 2.49
N PHE A 189 -9.72 32.81 1.24
CA PHE A 189 -10.93 32.43 0.52
C PHE A 189 -11.42 31.04 0.89
N SER A 190 -10.52 30.05 0.98
CA SER A 190 -10.88 28.65 1.19
C SER A 190 -11.13 28.33 2.67
N PRO A 191 -12.36 27.91 3.06
CA PRO A 191 -12.63 27.46 4.43
C PRO A 191 -11.77 26.27 4.84
N LEU A 192 -11.39 25.43 3.88
CA LEU A 192 -10.57 24.25 4.04
C LEU A 192 -9.17 24.60 4.57
N LEU A 193 -8.52 25.58 3.97
CA LEU A 193 -7.15 26.01 4.30
C LEU A 193 -7.07 26.90 5.55
N LYS A 194 -8.21 27.25 6.16
CA LYS A 194 -8.28 27.95 7.45
C LYS A 194 -8.19 27.00 8.65
N THR A 195 -8.26 25.70 8.42
CA THR A 195 -8.18 24.71 9.49
C THR A 195 -6.72 24.40 9.82
N GLU A 196 -6.44 24.07 11.08
CA GLU A 196 -5.09 23.64 11.50
C GLU A 196 -4.74 22.24 10.97
N ASP A 197 -5.76 21.45 10.63
CA ASP A 197 -5.63 20.04 10.24
C ASP A 197 -5.24 19.87 8.77
N PHE A 198 -5.63 20.80 7.88
CA PHE A 198 -5.35 20.74 6.45
C PHE A 198 -4.56 21.98 5.97
N ARG A 199 -3.36 21.78 5.45
CA ARG A 199 -2.40 22.86 5.17
C ARG A 199 -2.13 23.07 3.70
N LEU A 200 -1.77 24.30 3.32
CA LEU A 200 -1.07 24.58 2.09
C LEU A 200 0.43 24.28 2.32
N LEU A 201 0.89 23.12 1.86
CA LEU A 201 2.24 22.59 2.09
C LEU A 201 3.27 23.13 1.10
N GLY A 202 2.84 23.82 0.06
CA GLY A 202 3.71 24.42 -0.93
C GLY A 202 2.91 25.13 -2.01
N CYS A 203 3.51 26.20 -2.56
CA CYS A 203 2.97 26.94 -3.68
C CYS A 203 4.09 27.20 -4.69
N ILE A 204 4.12 26.42 -5.77
CA ILE A 204 5.22 26.36 -6.72
C ILE A 204 4.85 27.18 -7.96
N PRO A 205 5.57 28.27 -8.27
CA PRO A 205 5.29 29.10 -9.44
C PRO A 205 5.62 28.35 -10.74
N TRP A 206 4.92 28.71 -11.79
CA TRP A 206 5.28 28.32 -13.13
C TRP A 206 6.58 29.01 -13.56
N GLN A 207 7.53 28.22 -14.06
CA GLN A 207 8.79 28.74 -14.62
C GLN A 207 8.94 28.19 -16.05
N ASP A 208 8.97 29.11 -17.04
CA ASP A 208 9.12 28.74 -18.45
C ASP A 208 10.44 28.00 -18.70
N GLU A 209 11.51 28.41 -18.02
CA GLU A 209 12.84 27.81 -18.16
C GLU A 209 12.90 26.35 -17.73
N LEU A 210 12.19 25.98 -16.64
CA LEU A 210 12.12 24.62 -16.14
C LEU A 210 11.25 23.70 -17.02
N ASN A 211 10.41 24.30 -17.87
CA ASN A 211 9.54 23.57 -18.80
C ASN A 211 10.07 23.60 -20.23
N ALA A 212 11.21 24.24 -20.47
CA ALA A 212 11.80 24.39 -21.80
C ALA A 212 12.51 23.10 -22.26
N PRO A 213 12.06 22.47 -23.37
CA PRO A 213 12.74 21.32 -23.95
C PRO A 213 14.06 21.75 -24.58
N ARG A 214 14.99 20.80 -24.69
CA ARG A 214 16.25 21.02 -25.44
C ARG A 214 15.97 21.04 -26.94
N THR A 215 16.83 21.70 -27.68
CA THR A 215 16.78 21.66 -29.15
C THR A 215 16.93 20.23 -29.68
N LYS A 216 17.68 19.38 -29.00
CA LYS A 216 17.77 17.93 -29.24
C LYS A 216 16.40 17.25 -29.19
N ASP A 217 15.60 17.52 -28.16
CA ASP A 217 14.28 16.90 -27.98
C ASP A 217 13.32 17.30 -29.13
N ILE A 218 13.49 18.54 -29.63
CA ILE A 218 12.75 19.05 -30.80
C ILE A 218 13.19 18.33 -32.08
N ALA A 219 14.50 18.17 -32.26
CA ALA A 219 15.04 17.47 -33.42
C ALA A 219 14.55 16.01 -33.49
N GLU A 220 14.53 15.32 -32.36
CA GLU A 220 14.04 13.95 -32.24
C GLU A 220 12.53 13.85 -32.51
N LEU A 221 11.72 14.74 -31.92
CA LEU A 221 10.27 14.78 -32.15
C LEU A 221 9.92 14.96 -33.65
N LEU A 222 10.64 15.83 -34.34
CA LEU A 222 10.36 16.18 -35.71
C LEU A 222 11.07 15.24 -36.74
N GLY A 223 11.93 14.32 -36.26
CA GLY A 223 12.80 13.55 -37.12
C GLY A 223 13.71 14.47 -37.99
N ALA A 224 14.15 15.58 -37.40
CA ALA A 224 14.89 16.62 -38.12
C ALA A 224 16.30 16.15 -38.51
N ARG A 225 16.75 16.50 -39.71
CA ARG A 225 18.13 16.32 -40.12
C ARG A 225 18.98 17.49 -39.58
N ILE A 226 20.02 17.17 -38.87
CA ILE A 226 20.94 18.15 -38.28
C ILE A 226 21.92 18.63 -39.37
N LEU A 227 21.91 19.92 -39.64
CA LEU A 227 22.88 20.56 -40.52
C LEU A 227 24.08 21.10 -39.74
N ASN A 228 23.86 21.64 -38.56
CA ASN A 228 24.86 22.00 -37.60
C ASN A 228 24.38 21.65 -36.18
N ALA A 229 25.09 20.78 -35.49
CA ALA A 229 24.71 20.39 -34.14
C ALA A 229 24.84 21.55 -33.13
N GLY A 230 25.96 22.32 -33.21
CA GLY A 230 26.24 23.37 -32.22
C GLY A 230 26.01 22.85 -30.80
N ASP A 231 25.36 23.69 -29.98
CA ASP A 231 25.03 23.40 -28.58
C ASP A 231 23.62 22.78 -28.43
N TYR A 232 23.11 21.98 -29.38
CA TYR A 232 21.71 21.53 -29.44
C TYR A 232 21.29 20.67 -28.23
N GLU A 233 22.21 20.05 -27.53
CA GLU A 233 21.96 19.31 -26.29
C GLU A 233 21.74 20.20 -25.07
N GLN A 234 22.30 21.42 -25.08
CA GLN A 234 22.26 22.37 -23.97
C GLN A 234 21.22 23.47 -24.18
N ARG A 235 21.05 23.93 -25.43
CA ARG A 235 20.12 25.02 -25.74
C ARG A 235 18.67 24.62 -25.56
N ARG A 236 17.92 25.51 -24.91
CA ARG A 236 16.51 25.23 -24.55
C ARG A 236 15.59 26.18 -25.30
N MET A 237 14.45 25.65 -25.75
CA MET A 237 13.42 26.38 -26.46
C MET A 237 12.41 26.98 -25.47
N LEU A 238 12.50 28.32 -25.29
CA LEU A 238 11.51 29.07 -24.51
C LEU A 238 10.34 29.52 -25.38
N LYS A 239 10.62 29.81 -26.67
CA LYS A 239 9.64 30.38 -27.58
C LYS A 239 9.85 29.87 -29.01
N ILE A 240 8.76 29.67 -29.70
CA ILE A 240 8.74 29.34 -31.15
C ILE A 240 8.36 30.61 -31.88
N VAL A 241 9.13 30.96 -32.91
CA VAL A 241 8.84 32.09 -33.79
C VAL A 241 8.83 31.64 -35.24
N LEU A 242 7.62 31.64 -35.83
CA LEU A 242 7.46 31.42 -37.26
C LEU A 242 7.74 32.75 -38.04
N CYS A 243 8.90 32.78 -38.71
CA CYS A 243 9.35 33.98 -39.40
C CYS A 243 8.73 34.08 -40.80
N ALA A 244 7.47 34.51 -40.85
CA ALA A 244 6.75 34.80 -42.09
C ALA A 244 6.88 36.26 -42.60
N ARG A 245 7.38 37.17 -41.75
CA ARG A 245 7.50 38.61 -42.04
C ARG A 245 8.90 38.94 -42.51
N ALA A 246 9.06 40.16 -43.10
CA ALA A 246 10.37 40.73 -43.44
C ALA A 246 11.25 40.90 -42.18
N VAL A 247 12.56 40.89 -42.36
CA VAL A 247 13.58 40.93 -41.27
C VAL A 247 13.33 42.08 -40.31
N ALA A 248 13.07 43.31 -40.79
CA ALA A 248 12.82 44.48 -39.95
C ALA A 248 11.70 44.28 -38.91
N ASN A 249 10.70 43.41 -39.24
CA ASN A 249 9.58 43.10 -38.37
C ASN A 249 9.80 41.79 -37.55
N SER A 250 10.88 41.05 -37.84
CA SER A 250 11.22 39.79 -37.17
C SER A 250 12.38 39.93 -36.19
N VAL A 251 13.24 40.93 -36.36
CA VAL A 251 14.47 41.14 -35.55
C VAL A 251 14.19 41.23 -34.05
N GLN A 252 13.09 41.89 -33.65
CA GLN A 252 12.70 42.00 -32.23
C GLN A 252 12.28 40.68 -31.58
N LEU A 253 12.03 39.67 -32.40
CA LEU A 253 11.62 38.30 -31.95
C LEU A 253 12.83 37.40 -31.75
N LEU A 254 14.00 37.77 -32.26
CA LEU A 254 15.26 37.02 -32.11
C LEU A 254 15.85 37.28 -30.71
N LYS A 255 15.32 36.56 -29.73
CA LYS A 255 15.69 36.67 -28.31
C LYS A 255 16.31 35.34 -27.82
N PRO A 256 17.06 35.36 -26.71
CA PRO A 256 17.54 34.12 -26.10
C PRO A 256 16.41 33.08 -25.94
N GLY A 257 16.70 31.80 -26.23
CA GLY A 257 15.73 30.70 -26.15
C GLY A 257 14.71 30.66 -27.30
N THR A 258 14.81 31.51 -28.33
CA THR A 258 13.92 31.47 -29.49
C THR A 258 14.34 30.38 -30.47
N LEU A 259 13.42 29.49 -30.81
CA LEU A 259 13.50 28.60 -31.98
C LEU A 259 12.93 29.34 -33.19
N VAL A 260 13.79 29.66 -34.14
CA VAL A 260 13.40 30.33 -35.39
C VAL A 260 12.98 29.32 -36.42
N VAL A 261 11.71 29.36 -36.85
CA VAL A 261 11.14 28.46 -37.83
C VAL A 261 10.90 29.21 -39.12
N THR A 262 11.49 28.75 -40.25
CA THR A 262 11.39 29.42 -41.53
C THR A 262 11.62 28.42 -42.66
N PRO A 263 11.07 28.61 -43.87
CA PRO A 263 11.49 27.84 -45.06
C PRO A 263 13.01 28.00 -45.31
N GLY A 264 13.61 26.90 -45.86
CA GLY A 264 15.07 26.84 -46.05
C GLY A 264 15.59 27.76 -47.21
N ASP A 265 14.71 28.36 -47.98
CA ASP A 265 15.01 29.36 -49.03
C ASP A 265 14.88 30.82 -48.57
N ARG A 266 14.67 31.04 -47.27
CA ARG A 266 14.58 32.38 -46.66
C ARG A 266 15.98 32.83 -46.19
N ASP A 267 16.83 33.16 -47.16
CA ASP A 267 18.22 33.63 -46.94
C ASP A 267 18.29 34.85 -46.01
N ASP A 268 17.31 35.74 -46.11
CA ASP A 268 17.19 36.94 -45.28
C ASP A 268 17.02 36.61 -43.77
N ILE A 269 16.21 35.58 -43.45
CA ILE A 269 15.98 35.14 -42.09
C ILE A 269 17.17 34.33 -41.56
N ILE A 270 17.75 33.47 -42.40
CA ILE A 270 18.95 32.69 -42.07
C ILE A 270 20.11 33.61 -41.69
N LEU A 271 20.36 34.61 -42.47
CA LEU A 271 21.41 35.61 -42.23
C LEU A 271 21.09 36.42 -40.95
N SER A 272 19.84 36.84 -40.76
CA SER A 272 19.44 37.60 -39.59
C SER A 272 19.59 36.82 -38.27
N ALA A 273 19.17 35.53 -38.24
CA ALA A 273 19.34 34.67 -37.10
C ALA A 273 20.83 34.39 -36.82
N SER A 274 21.62 34.20 -37.88
CA SER A 274 23.08 34.04 -37.75
C SER A 274 23.77 35.29 -37.22
N LEU A 275 23.41 36.48 -37.66
CA LEU A 275 23.92 37.75 -37.11
C LEU A 275 23.52 37.95 -35.64
N ALA A 276 22.29 37.62 -35.28
CA ALA A 276 21.85 37.62 -33.88
C ALA A 276 22.71 36.70 -33.01
N ALA A 277 22.95 35.46 -33.46
CA ALA A 277 23.80 34.50 -32.75
C ALA A 277 25.24 35.01 -32.61
N MET A 278 25.84 35.58 -33.67
CA MET A 278 27.16 36.18 -33.63
C MET A 278 27.25 37.36 -32.68
N ASN A 279 26.16 38.12 -32.51
CA ASN A 279 26.05 39.20 -31.54
C ASN A 279 25.73 38.74 -30.11
N GLY A 280 25.85 37.45 -29.82
CA GLY A 280 25.69 36.86 -28.48
C GLY A 280 24.27 36.50 -28.10
N VAL A 281 23.29 36.52 -29.02
CA VAL A 281 21.94 36.05 -28.74
C VAL A 281 21.92 34.52 -28.76
N SER A 282 21.70 33.90 -27.61
CA SER A 282 21.62 32.43 -27.48
C SER A 282 20.26 31.92 -27.99
N LEU A 283 20.08 31.89 -29.32
CA LEU A 283 18.90 31.28 -29.96
C LEU A 283 18.84 29.78 -29.64
N ALA A 284 17.64 29.27 -29.42
CA ALA A 284 17.45 27.80 -29.26
C ALA A 284 17.92 27.04 -30.51
N GLY A 285 17.62 27.58 -31.67
CA GLY A 285 18.10 27.05 -32.95
C GLY A 285 17.39 27.66 -34.16
N LEU A 286 17.83 27.24 -35.33
CA LEU A 286 17.24 27.58 -36.61
C LEU A 286 16.66 26.29 -37.24
N LEU A 287 15.34 26.26 -37.41
CA LEU A 287 14.61 25.13 -37.99
C LEU A 287 14.12 25.49 -39.39
N LEU A 288 14.71 24.84 -40.42
CA LEU A 288 14.42 25.07 -41.81
C LEU A 288 13.32 24.08 -42.27
N CYS A 289 12.23 24.59 -42.80
CA CYS A 289 11.08 23.83 -43.23
C CYS A 289 11.01 23.62 -44.74
N SER A 290 10.10 22.71 -45.19
CA SER A 290 9.74 22.47 -46.57
C SER A 290 10.81 21.80 -47.44
N ASP A 291 11.79 21.15 -46.80
CA ASP A 291 12.91 20.44 -47.44
C ASP A 291 13.74 21.30 -48.44
N PHE A 292 13.61 22.62 -48.33
CA PHE A 292 14.49 23.53 -49.09
C PHE A 292 15.88 23.57 -48.45
N ALA A 293 16.90 23.18 -49.21
CA ALA A 293 18.26 23.27 -48.76
C ALA A 293 18.70 24.78 -48.84
N PRO A 294 19.30 25.33 -47.80
CA PRO A 294 19.85 26.70 -47.86
C PRO A 294 20.97 26.75 -48.88
N ASP A 295 21.14 27.92 -49.56
CA ASP A 295 22.23 28.11 -50.49
C ASP A 295 23.59 27.94 -49.80
N PRO A 296 24.51 27.10 -50.34
CA PRO A 296 25.81 26.88 -49.71
C PRO A 296 26.61 28.12 -49.48
N ARG A 297 26.47 29.14 -50.33
CA ARG A 297 27.15 30.45 -50.20
C ARG A 297 26.63 31.25 -49.01
N ILE A 298 25.33 31.13 -48.73
CA ILE A 298 24.71 31.74 -47.55
C ILE A 298 25.18 31.01 -46.27
N MET A 299 25.26 29.69 -46.31
CA MET A 299 25.78 28.91 -45.19
C MET A 299 27.28 29.18 -44.91
N GLU A 300 28.06 29.47 -45.95
CA GLU A 300 29.45 29.89 -45.79
C GLU A 300 29.57 31.24 -45.06
N LEU A 301 28.70 32.21 -45.38
CA LEU A 301 28.64 33.48 -44.68
C LEU A 301 28.20 33.33 -43.22
N CYS A 302 27.45 32.25 -42.89
CA CYS A 302 26.98 31.96 -41.54
C CYS A 302 28.00 31.19 -40.68
N GLN A 303 29.18 30.86 -41.17
CA GLN A 303 30.18 30.02 -40.47
C GLN A 303 30.51 30.50 -39.07
N GLY A 304 30.60 31.84 -38.85
CA GLY A 304 30.83 32.41 -37.53
C GLY A 304 29.72 32.11 -36.54
N ALA A 305 28.44 32.10 -37.00
CA ALA A 305 27.30 31.75 -36.17
C ALA A 305 27.25 30.25 -35.86
N LEU A 306 27.58 29.43 -36.87
CA LEU A 306 27.65 27.98 -36.69
C LEU A 306 28.74 27.59 -35.66
N ALA A 307 29.89 28.24 -35.76
CA ALA A 307 30.99 28.04 -34.84
C ALA A 307 30.70 28.56 -33.40
N SER A 308 29.77 29.53 -33.26
CA SER A 308 29.32 30.03 -31.95
C SER A 308 28.29 29.13 -31.25
N GLY A 309 28.04 27.94 -31.81
CA GLY A 309 27.16 26.92 -31.24
C GLY A 309 25.69 27.02 -31.67
N LEU A 310 25.36 27.82 -32.72
CA LEU A 310 23.97 27.89 -33.23
C LEU A 310 23.52 26.53 -33.83
N PRO A 311 22.53 25.84 -33.28
CA PRO A 311 21.97 24.64 -33.90
C PRO A 311 21.19 25.01 -35.18
N VAL A 312 21.41 24.25 -36.25
CA VAL A 312 20.65 24.38 -37.50
C VAL A 312 20.16 23.01 -37.91
N MET A 313 18.87 22.87 -38.13
CA MET A 313 18.21 21.61 -38.52
C MET A 313 17.17 21.85 -39.59
N THR A 314 16.84 20.80 -40.34
CA THR A 314 15.86 20.86 -41.43
C THR A 314 14.84 19.74 -41.32
N VAL A 315 13.60 20.04 -41.77
CA VAL A 315 12.46 19.11 -41.83
C VAL A 315 11.77 19.22 -43.18
N SER A 316 11.16 18.10 -43.61
CA SER A 316 10.43 18.04 -44.88
C SER A 316 9.04 18.69 -44.79
N THR A 317 8.48 18.80 -43.60
CA THR A 317 7.14 19.39 -43.39
C THR A 317 7.13 20.89 -43.64
N GLY A 318 5.98 21.39 -44.14
CA GLY A 318 5.74 22.83 -44.29
C GLY A 318 5.70 23.56 -42.95
N SER A 319 5.89 24.89 -42.97
CA SER A 319 5.99 25.70 -41.76
C SER A 319 4.79 25.58 -40.82
N TYR A 320 3.57 25.44 -41.36
CA TYR A 320 2.35 25.28 -40.58
C TYR A 320 2.31 23.90 -39.90
N ASP A 321 2.61 22.84 -40.62
CA ASP A 321 2.63 21.49 -40.03
C ASP A 321 3.72 21.35 -39.00
N THR A 322 4.89 21.92 -39.25
CA THR A 322 6.01 21.97 -38.30
C THR A 322 5.59 22.67 -37.00
N ALA A 323 4.96 23.86 -37.09
CA ALA A 323 4.46 24.59 -35.93
C ALA A 323 3.38 23.80 -35.19
N THR A 324 2.51 23.08 -35.93
CA THR A 324 1.48 22.22 -35.31
C THR A 324 2.09 21.04 -34.57
N HIS A 325 3.12 20.41 -35.14
CA HIS A 325 3.85 19.32 -34.45
C HIS A 325 4.56 19.81 -33.21
N LEU A 326 5.19 20.98 -33.25
CA LEU A 326 5.85 21.60 -32.10
C LEU A 326 4.88 21.90 -30.95
N ASN A 327 3.61 22.22 -31.23
CA ASN A 327 2.58 22.41 -30.19
C ASN A 327 2.18 21.10 -29.50
N ARG A 328 2.51 19.93 -30.07
CA ARG A 328 2.26 18.60 -29.49
C ARG A 328 3.44 18.07 -28.70
N LEU A 329 4.49 18.88 -28.51
CA LEU A 329 5.68 18.46 -27.79
C LEU A 329 5.30 18.02 -26.38
N ASN A 330 5.77 16.83 -26.00
CA ASN A 330 5.66 16.35 -24.62
C ASN A 330 6.52 17.24 -23.70
N LYS A 331 5.91 17.85 -22.70
CA LYS A 331 6.58 18.75 -21.75
C LYS A 331 7.18 18.00 -20.55
N GLU A 332 7.03 16.71 -20.48
CA GLU A 332 7.62 15.88 -19.42
C GLU A 332 9.16 15.96 -19.49
N ILE A 333 9.81 15.69 -18.36
CA ILE A 333 11.27 15.69 -18.28
C ILE A 333 11.80 14.44 -19.01
N PRO A 334 12.63 14.57 -20.06
CA PRO A 334 13.28 13.43 -20.69
C PRO A 334 14.19 12.69 -19.70
N LEU A 335 14.29 11.36 -19.83
CA LEU A 335 15.10 10.53 -18.91
C LEU A 335 16.60 10.87 -18.96
N ASP A 336 17.08 11.40 -20.09
CA ASP A 336 18.49 11.81 -20.28
C ASP A 336 18.73 13.31 -19.97
N ASP A 337 17.69 14.07 -19.59
CA ASP A 337 17.81 15.49 -19.20
C ASP A 337 18.00 15.64 -17.68
N ARG A 338 19.12 15.12 -17.19
CA ARG A 338 19.47 15.14 -15.77
C ARG A 338 19.53 16.55 -15.20
N GLU A 339 20.12 17.48 -15.95
CA GLU A 339 20.22 18.89 -15.52
C GLU A 339 18.86 19.51 -15.23
N ARG A 340 17.86 19.26 -16.09
CA ARG A 340 16.49 19.73 -15.87
C ARG A 340 15.86 19.04 -14.67
N ALA A 341 16.05 17.72 -14.50
CA ALA A 341 15.53 16.99 -13.36
C ALA A 341 16.07 17.53 -12.03
N GLU A 342 17.37 17.79 -11.95
CA GLU A 342 18.02 18.37 -10.76
C GLU A 342 17.50 19.81 -10.49
N LYS A 343 17.42 20.68 -11.51
CA LYS A 343 16.87 22.04 -11.36
C LYS A 343 15.42 22.03 -10.89
N VAL A 344 14.59 21.13 -11.41
CA VAL A 344 13.18 20.97 -11.00
C VAL A 344 13.11 20.48 -9.56
N ALA A 345 13.92 19.49 -9.18
CA ALA A 345 13.97 18.99 -7.81
C ALA A 345 14.33 20.10 -6.82
N ASP A 346 15.38 20.86 -7.11
CA ASP A 346 15.84 21.96 -6.26
C ASP A 346 14.80 23.07 -6.15
N PHE A 347 14.21 23.45 -7.28
CA PHE A 347 13.21 24.51 -7.33
C PHE A 347 11.95 24.12 -6.54
N VAL A 348 11.44 22.94 -6.75
CA VAL A 348 10.25 22.44 -6.04
C VAL A 348 10.54 22.31 -4.53
N ALA A 349 11.70 21.75 -4.16
CA ALA A 349 12.12 21.63 -2.76
C ALA A 349 12.16 22.99 -2.03
N GLY A 350 12.57 24.04 -2.72
CA GLY A 350 12.60 25.41 -2.15
C GLY A 350 11.22 26.06 -1.92
N HIS A 351 10.14 25.47 -2.45
CA HIS A 351 8.77 25.98 -2.33
C HIS A 351 7.84 25.09 -1.52
N ILE A 352 8.38 24.07 -0.84
CA ILE A 352 7.64 23.16 0.03
C ILE A 352 7.99 23.45 1.49
N ASP A 353 7.01 23.40 2.38
CA ASP A 353 7.21 23.47 3.84
C ASP A 353 7.87 22.18 4.36
N HIS A 354 9.16 22.03 4.06
CA HIS A 354 9.95 20.86 4.41
C HIS A 354 10.22 20.77 5.92
N ASP A 355 10.26 21.89 6.65
CA ASP A 355 10.46 21.92 8.10
C ASP A 355 9.29 21.25 8.82
N TRP A 356 8.06 21.57 8.39
CA TRP A 356 6.87 20.92 8.93
C TRP A 356 6.82 19.44 8.60
N LEU A 357 7.12 19.05 7.34
CA LEU A 357 7.17 17.65 6.93
C LEU A 357 8.22 16.86 7.72
N THR A 358 9.39 17.45 7.94
CA THR A 358 10.47 16.83 8.74
C THR A 358 10.07 16.66 10.19
N THR A 359 9.41 17.67 10.79
CA THR A 359 8.85 17.59 12.13
C THR A 359 7.81 16.47 12.22
N ARG A 360 6.97 16.33 11.21
CA ARG A 360 5.98 15.25 11.10
C ARG A 360 6.66 13.87 11.09
N CYS A 361 7.75 13.70 10.36
CA CYS A 361 8.53 12.45 10.33
C CYS A 361 9.20 12.11 11.68
N GLY A 362 9.57 13.12 12.48
CA GLY A 362 10.14 12.93 13.81
C GLY A 362 9.12 12.55 14.88
N THR A 363 7.82 12.67 14.63
CA THR A 363 6.78 12.33 15.57
C THR A 363 6.57 10.82 15.63
N PRO A 364 6.61 10.17 16.83
CA PRO A 364 6.30 8.75 16.95
C PRO A 364 4.90 8.46 16.40
N ARG A 365 4.81 7.53 15.44
CA ARG A 365 3.56 7.18 14.81
C ARG A 365 3.08 5.82 15.32
N GLU A 366 1.82 5.75 15.73
CA GLU A 366 1.13 4.49 15.96
C GLU A 366 0.72 3.90 14.60
N LEU A 367 1.43 2.87 14.16
CA LEU A 367 1.09 2.16 12.93
C LEU A 367 -0.21 1.37 13.14
N ARG A 368 -1.16 1.54 12.23
CA ARG A 368 -2.35 0.70 12.12
C ARG A 368 -2.09 -0.40 11.11
N MET A 369 -2.38 -1.64 11.53
CA MET A 369 -2.25 -2.79 10.62
C MET A 369 -3.45 -2.81 9.68
N SER A 370 -3.25 -2.49 8.40
CA SER A 370 -4.32 -2.61 7.39
C SER A 370 -4.59 -4.08 7.03
N PRO A 371 -5.82 -4.44 6.61
CA PRO A 371 -6.13 -5.80 6.19
C PRO A 371 -5.18 -6.38 5.11
N PRO A 372 -4.87 -5.69 4.01
CA PRO A 372 -3.92 -6.21 3.03
C PRO A 372 -2.51 -6.39 3.60
N ALA A 373 -2.04 -5.46 4.46
CA ALA A 373 -0.74 -5.60 5.12
C ALA A 373 -0.72 -6.80 6.06
N PHE A 374 -1.80 -7.03 6.80
CA PHE A 374 -1.94 -8.20 7.67
C PHE A 374 -1.92 -9.50 6.87
N ARG A 375 -2.72 -9.63 5.80
CA ARG A 375 -2.74 -10.82 4.94
C ARG A 375 -1.37 -11.09 4.33
N TYR A 376 -0.70 -10.07 3.81
CA TYR A 376 0.65 -10.19 3.29
C TYR A 376 1.64 -10.70 4.36
N GLN A 377 1.67 -10.06 5.55
CA GLN A 377 2.56 -10.48 6.64
C GLN A 377 2.26 -11.91 7.12
N LEU A 378 0.97 -12.26 7.20
CA LEU A 378 0.52 -13.61 7.57
C LEU A 378 1.14 -14.65 6.63
N VAL A 379 1.01 -14.44 5.33
CA VAL A 379 1.57 -15.34 4.30
C VAL A 379 3.10 -15.41 4.39
N GLN A 380 3.80 -14.27 4.52
CA GLN A 380 5.27 -14.27 4.61
C GLN A 380 5.79 -14.96 5.86
N ARG A 381 5.16 -14.73 7.03
CA ARG A 381 5.54 -15.40 8.27
C ARG A 381 5.24 -16.90 8.24
N ALA A 382 4.11 -17.31 7.66
CA ALA A 382 3.79 -18.70 7.49
C ALA A 382 4.80 -19.43 6.58
N LYS A 383 5.19 -18.82 5.46
CA LYS A 383 6.26 -19.33 4.57
C LYS A 383 7.58 -19.50 5.31
N ALA A 384 7.99 -18.50 6.08
CA ALA A 384 9.21 -18.54 6.88
C ALA A 384 9.17 -19.64 7.96
N ALA A 385 7.99 -19.92 8.51
CA ALA A 385 7.77 -20.97 9.50
C ALA A 385 7.95 -22.38 8.92
N ALA A 386 7.67 -22.58 7.62
CA ALA A 386 7.84 -23.84 6.87
C ALA A 386 7.21 -25.08 7.56
N LYS A 387 6.05 -24.91 8.20
CA LYS A 387 5.40 -25.89 9.07
C LYS A 387 4.56 -26.90 8.29
N ARG A 388 4.38 -28.10 8.89
CA ARG A 388 3.58 -29.19 8.36
C ARG A 388 2.24 -29.24 9.09
N ILE A 389 1.13 -29.02 8.36
CA ILE A 389 -0.22 -28.88 8.92
C ILE A 389 -1.13 -30.01 8.43
N VAL A 390 -1.74 -30.73 9.36
CA VAL A 390 -2.69 -31.80 9.04
C VAL A 390 -4.12 -31.26 8.94
N LEU A 391 -4.82 -31.75 7.91
CA LEU A 391 -6.19 -31.41 7.58
C LEU A 391 -7.03 -32.69 7.62
N PRO A 392 -7.71 -32.96 8.75
CA PRO A 392 -8.47 -34.19 8.96
C PRO A 392 -9.63 -34.40 7.97
N GLU A 393 -10.19 -33.32 7.44
CA GLU A 393 -11.29 -33.31 6.47
C GLU A 393 -10.76 -33.35 5.03
N GLY A 394 -9.84 -34.27 4.76
CA GLY A 394 -8.98 -34.26 3.57
C GLY A 394 -9.68 -34.48 2.23
N SER A 395 -10.94 -34.95 2.20
CA SER A 395 -11.75 -35.07 0.98
C SER A 395 -12.82 -33.98 0.83
N GLU A 396 -12.88 -33.01 1.75
CA GLU A 396 -13.82 -31.90 1.66
C GLU A 396 -13.34 -30.91 0.58
N PRO A 397 -14.18 -30.51 -0.40
CA PRO A 397 -13.75 -29.75 -1.57
C PRO A 397 -13.00 -28.45 -1.27
N ARG A 398 -13.47 -27.64 -0.31
CA ARG A 398 -12.82 -26.38 0.10
C ARG A 398 -11.47 -26.64 0.78
N THR A 399 -11.39 -27.70 1.57
CA THR A 399 -10.15 -28.13 2.23
C THR A 399 -9.12 -28.60 1.22
N VAL A 400 -9.52 -29.38 0.21
CA VAL A 400 -8.64 -29.79 -0.90
C VAL A 400 -8.10 -28.57 -1.66
N GLN A 401 -8.96 -27.63 -1.99
CA GLN A 401 -8.58 -26.40 -2.70
C GLN A 401 -7.63 -25.53 -1.85
N ALA A 402 -7.94 -25.34 -0.58
CA ALA A 402 -7.09 -24.57 0.33
C ALA A 402 -5.71 -25.22 0.54
N ALA A 403 -5.67 -26.56 0.67
CA ALA A 403 -4.42 -27.29 0.78
C ALA A 403 -3.56 -27.16 -0.49
N ALA A 404 -4.17 -27.23 -1.67
CA ALA A 404 -3.49 -27.04 -2.94
C ALA A 404 -2.90 -25.61 -3.04
N ILE A 405 -3.65 -24.58 -2.68
CA ILE A 405 -3.20 -23.18 -2.64
C ILE A 405 -2.03 -23.01 -1.65
N CYS A 406 -2.17 -23.53 -0.43
CA CYS A 406 -1.12 -23.40 0.60
C CYS A 406 0.17 -24.08 0.18
N GLN A 407 0.08 -25.30 -0.40
CA GLN A 407 1.22 -26.05 -0.88
C GLN A 407 1.90 -25.33 -2.06
N ALA A 408 1.13 -24.92 -3.07
CA ALA A 408 1.65 -24.22 -4.25
C ALA A 408 2.32 -22.87 -3.91
N ARG A 409 1.73 -22.12 -2.98
CA ARG A 409 2.27 -20.84 -2.51
C ARG A 409 3.38 -20.97 -1.45
N GLY A 410 3.66 -22.19 -0.96
CA GLY A 410 4.64 -22.46 0.09
C GLY A 410 4.23 -21.92 1.47
N ILE A 411 2.94 -21.72 1.73
CA ILE A 411 2.39 -21.22 3.01
C ILE A 411 2.59 -22.26 4.11
N ALA A 412 2.29 -23.52 3.82
CA ALA A 412 2.51 -24.66 4.69
C ALA A 412 2.62 -25.95 3.86
N ARG A 413 3.28 -26.96 4.42
CA ARG A 413 3.24 -28.32 3.90
C ARG A 413 1.97 -28.97 4.42
N CYS A 414 0.97 -29.13 3.54
CA CYS A 414 -0.33 -29.66 3.94
C CYS A 414 -0.37 -31.20 3.86
N VAL A 415 -1.04 -31.81 4.83
CA VAL A 415 -1.28 -33.26 4.89
C VAL A 415 -2.79 -33.50 4.94
N LEU A 416 -3.35 -34.05 3.87
CA LEU A 416 -4.77 -34.43 3.79
C LEU A 416 -5.00 -35.85 4.33
N LEU A 417 -5.87 -36.01 5.32
CA LEU A 417 -6.31 -37.34 5.79
C LEU A 417 -7.53 -37.75 5.00
N ALA A 418 -7.32 -38.50 3.94
CA ALA A 418 -8.36 -39.04 3.06
C ALA A 418 -7.78 -40.14 2.16
N LYS A 419 -8.66 -40.90 1.52
CA LYS A 419 -8.23 -41.80 0.46
C LYS A 419 -7.78 -41.03 -0.77
N PRO A 420 -6.63 -41.39 -1.38
CA PRO A 420 -6.11 -40.67 -2.54
C PRO A 420 -7.11 -40.55 -3.69
N GLU A 421 -7.92 -41.60 -3.91
CA GLU A 421 -8.94 -41.64 -4.96
C GLU A 421 -10.06 -40.60 -4.72
N GLU A 422 -10.44 -40.37 -3.46
CA GLU A 422 -11.46 -39.38 -3.09
C GLU A 422 -10.94 -37.95 -3.36
N VAL A 423 -9.70 -37.66 -2.95
CA VAL A 423 -9.07 -36.36 -3.19
C VAL A 423 -8.92 -36.09 -4.69
N GLN A 424 -8.48 -37.09 -5.46
CA GLN A 424 -8.38 -36.99 -6.91
C GLN A 424 -9.74 -36.79 -7.59
N ALA A 425 -10.80 -37.46 -7.09
CA ALA A 425 -12.15 -37.26 -7.60
C ALA A 425 -12.65 -35.84 -7.36
N VAL A 426 -12.43 -35.30 -6.14
CA VAL A 426 -12.77 -33.94 -5.79
C VAL A 426 -11.99 -32.95 -6.65
N ALA A 427 -10.68 -33.12 -6.79
CA ALA A 427 -9.81 -32.25 -7.58
C ALA A 427 -10.29 -32.18 -9.03
N ARG A 428 -10.61 -33.34 -9.65
CA ARG A 428 -11.17 -33.38 -11.02
C ARG A 428 -12.52 -32.69 -11.13
N ALA A 429 -13.42 -32.92 -10.15
CA ALA A 429 -14.76 -32.36 -10.16
C ALA A 429 -14.76 -30.82 -10.01
N GLN A 430 -13.78 -30.28 -9.29
CA GLN A 430 -13.63 -28.84 -9.01
C GLN A 430 -12.61 -28.15 -9.93
N GLY A 431 -11.95 -28.89 -10.84
CA GLY A 431 -10.90 -28.33 -11.69
C GLY A 431 -9.66 -27.88 -10.92
N ILE A 432 -9.38 -28.53 -9.77
CA ILE A 432 -8.21 -28.19 -8.93
C ILE A 432 -7.01 -28.99 -9.44
N GLU A 433 -5.90 -28.29 -9.70
CA GLU A 433 -4.61 -28.90 -9.95
C GLU A 433 -3.92 -29.19 -8.61
N LEU A 434 -3.64 -30.49 -8.33
CA LEU A 434 -2.93 -30.87 -7.13
C LEU A 434 -1.43 -30.63 -7.31
N PRO A 435 -0.81 -29.75 -6.49
CA PRO A 435 0.60 -29.44 -6.61
C PRO A 435 1.48 -30.61 -6.19
N GLU A 436 2.69 -30.67 -6.75
CA GLU A 436 3.71 -31.63 -6.35
C GLU A 436 4.06 -31.48 -4.86
N GLY A 437 4.20 -32.61 -4.17
CA GLY A 437 4.53 -32.64 -2.75
C GLY A 437 3.35 -32.46 -1.79
N LEU A 438 2.12 -32.32 -2.27
CA LEU A 438 0.93 -32.36 -1.41
C LEU A 438 0.76 -33.80 -0.88
N GLU A 439 0.84 -33.95 0.43
CA GLU A 439 0.74 -35.24 1.08
C GLU A 439 -0.72 -35.65 1.27
N ILE A 440 -1.06 -36.86 0.83
CA ILE A 440 -2.38 -37.48 1.05
C ILE A 440 -2.15 -38.81 1.75
N LEU A 441 -2.68 -38.95 2.97
CA LEU A 441 -2.52 -40.15 3.79
C LEU A 441 -3.87 -40.85 3.98
N ASP A 442 -3.95 -42.12 3.56
CA ASP A 442 -5.13 -42.94 3.78
C ASP A 442 -5.26 -43.29 5.28
N PRO A 443 -6.32 -42.82 5.96
CA PRO A 443 -6.54 -43.08 7.38
C PRO A 443 -6.60 -44.58 7.72
N ASP A 444 -7.15 -45.40 6.81
CA ASP A 444 -7.30 -46.82 7.03
C ASP A 444 -5.94 -47.57 7.09
N LEU A 445 -4.94 -47.04 6.39
CA LEU A 445 -3.61 -47.63 6.34
C LEU A 445 -2.72 -47.21 7.52
N ILE A 446 -2.97 -46.02 8.11
CA ILE A 446 -2.06 -45.46 9.11
C ILE A 446 -2.58 -45.57 10.54
N ARG A 447 -3.91 -45.62 10.78
CA ARG A 447 -4.51 -45.49 12.12
C ARG A 447 -4.02 -46.58 13.12
N GLY A 448 -3.73 -47.80 12.65
CA GLY A 448 -3.30 -48.88 13.52
C GLY A 448 -2.05 -48.58 14.33
N ARG A 449 -1.13 -47.80 13.80
CA ARG A 449 0.12 -47.44 14.50
C ARG A 449 -0.06 -46.46 15.67
N TYR A 450 -1.22 -45.81 15.78
CA TYR A 450 -1.52 -44.86 16.84
C TYR A 450 -2.28 -45.43 18.03
N ILE A 451 -2.73 -46.71 17.96
CA ILE A 451 -3.52 -47.36 19.00
C ILE A 451 -2.73 -47.41 20.31
N GLU A 452 -1.54 -48.03 20.30
CA GLU A 452 -0.70 -48.15 21.51
C GLU A 452 -0.25 -46.80 22.05
N PRO A 453 0.28 -45.86 21.22
CA PRO A 453 0.61 -44.51 21.67
C PRO A 453 -0.56 -43.75 22.33
N MET A 454 -1.77 -43.90 21.78
CA MET A 454 -2.97 -43.28 22.33
C MET A 454 -3.36 -43.85 23.70
N VAL A 455 -3.28 -45.17 23.87
CA VAL A 455 -3.51 -45.84 25.16
C VAL A 455 -2.49 -45.34 26.19
N GLU A 456 -1.21 -45.25 25.85
CA GLU A 456 -0.18 -44.74 26.77
C GLU A 456 -0.39 -43.29 27.13
N LEU A 457 -0.70 -42.39 26.18
CA LEU A 457 -1.02 -40.98 26.45
C LEU A 457 -2.24 -40.80 27.37
N ARG A 458 -3.18 -41.73 27.32
CA ARG A 458 -4.41 -41.76 28.10
C ARG A 458 -4.35 -42.72 29.30
N LYS A 459 -3.15 -43.16 29.68
CA LYS A 459 -2.93 -44.05 30.82
C LYS A 459 -3.58 -43.53 32.09
N GLY A 460 -4.32 -44.35 32.80
CA GLY A 460 -5.09 -43.96 34.00
C GLY A 460 -6.43 -43.26 33.73
N LYS A 461 -6.83 -43.09 32.47
CA LYS A 461 -8.13 -42.51 32.08
C LYS A 461 -9.12 -43.59 31.54
N GLY A 462 -8.79 -44.87 31.66
CA GLY A 462 -9.66 -45.98 31.32
C GLY A 462 -9.73 -46.32 29.83
N LEU A 463 -8.84 -45.77 28.98
CA LEU A 463 -8.76 -46.08 27.56
C LEU A 463 -8.01 -47.39 27.34
N ASN A 464 -8.63 -48.35 26.61
CA ASN A 464 -8.02 -49.60 26.18
C ASN A 464 -7.86 -49.64 24.63
N ALA A 465 -7.12 -50.64 24.12
CA ALA A 465 -6.81 -50.71 22.69
C ALA A 465 -8.05 -50.76 21.77
N PRO A 466 -9.11 -51.58 22.05
CA PRO A 466 -10.33 -51.57 21.21
C PRO A 466 -11.04 -50.18 21.21
N MET A 467 -11.04 -49.49 22.36
CA MET A 467 -11.63 -48.15 22.43
C MET A 467 -10.79 -47.12 21.71
N ALA A 468 -9.46 -47.21 21.76
CA ALA A 468 -8.55 -46.36 21.02
C ALA A 468 -8.72 -46.57 19.50
N GLU A 469 -8.81 -47.81 19.05
CA GLU A 469 -9.04 -48.15 17.65
C GLU A 469 -10.35 -47.52 17.13
N ALA A 470 -11.45 -47.69 17.88
CA ALA A 470 -12.73 -47.09 17.52
C ALA A 470 -12.69 -45.52 17.49
N GLN A 471 -11.96 -44.88 18.41
CA GLN A 471 -11.81 -43.41 18.39
C GLN A 471 -10.95 -42.94 17.24
N LEU A 472 -9.96 -43.72 16.80
CA LEU A 472 -9.07 -43.38 15.69
C LEU A 472 -9.74 -43.50 14.31
N GLU A 473 -10.98 -44.03 14.24
CA GLU A 473 -11.80 -43.95 13.03
C GLU A 473 -12.19 -42.51 12.70
N ASP A 474 -12.29 -41.62 13.73
CA ASP A 474 -12.45 -40.20 13.54
C ASP A 474 -11.11 -39.58 13.11
N THR A 475 -11.09 -39.01 11.91
CA THR A 475 -9.88 -38.40 11.32
C THR A 475 -9.37 -37.20 12.13
N VAL A 476 -10.22 -36.52 12.90
CA VAL A 476 -9.80 -35.42 13.80
C VAL A 476 -9.00 -36.00 14.98
N VAL A 477 -9.45 -37.12 15.55
CA VAL A 477 -8.70 -37.83 16.60
C VAL A 477 -7.37 -38.33 16.05
N LEU A 478 -7.39 -38.93 14.86
CA LEU A 478 -6.18 -39.41 14.18
C LEU A 478 -5.17 -38.27 13.92
N GLY A 479 -5.62 -37.17 13.33
CA GLY A 479 -4.77 -35.98 13.10
C GLY A 479 -4.23 -35.36 14.41
N THR A 480 -5.04 -35.37 15.48
CA THR A 480 -4.61 -34.92 16.81
C THR A 480 -3.55 -35.87 17.40
N MET A 481 -3.60 -37.15 17.14
CA MET A 481 -2.55 -38.12 17.53
C MET A 481 -1.25 -37.88 16.76
N MET A 482 -1.31 -37.59 15.45
CA MET A 482 -0.15 -37.21 14.66
C MET A 482 0.51 -35.94 15.24
N LEU A 483 -0.30 -34.97 15.63
CA LEU A 483 0.18 -33.73 16.29
C LEU A 483 0.79 -34.03 17.67
N ALA A 484 0.16 -34.88 18.45
CA ALA A 484 0.65 -35.27 19.80
C ALA A 484 2.05 -35.93 19.73
N LEU A 485 2.31 -36.70 18.68
CA LEU A 485 3.58 -37.41 18.46
C LEU A 485 4.62 -36.60 17.62
N ASP A 486 4.43 -35.32 17.40
CA ASP A 486 5.34 -34.45 16.65
C ASP A 486 5.55 -34.86 15.17
N GLU A 487 4.62 -35.60 14.59
CA GLU A 487 4.64 -35.93 13.16
C GLU A 487 4.17 -34.78 12.27
N VAL A 488 3.36 -33.88 12.82
CA VAL A 488 2.92 -32.63 12.22
C VAL A 488 3.04 -31.51 13.23
N ASP A 489 3.11 -30.25 12.76
CA ASP A 489 3.30 -29.07 13.61
C ASP A 489 1.99 -28.44 14.06
N GLY A 490 0.89 -28.70 13.37
CA GLY A 490 -0.43 -28.15 13.69
C GLY A 490 -1.57 -28.87 12.99
N LEU A 491 -2.79 -28.59 13.43
CA LEU A 491 -4.02 -29.18 12.92
C LEU A 491 -5.06 -28.11 12.63
N VAL A 492 -5.76 -28.20 11.50
CA VAL A 492 -6.93 -27.37 11.14
C VAL A 492 -8.08 -28.26 10.74
N SER A 493 -9.25 -28.09 11.40
CA SER A 493 -10.47 -28.84 11.15
C SER A 493 -11.70 -27.96 11.38
N GLY A 494 -12.90 -28.42 11.05
CA GLY A 494 -14.17 -27.74 11.33
C GLY A 494 -14.98 -27.35 10.08
N ALA A 495 -14.48 -27.65 8.87
CA ALA A 495 -15.24 -27.40 7.65
C ALA A 495 -16.55 -28.18 7.59
N ILE A 496 -16.57 -29.37 8.15
CA ILE A 496 -17.76 -30.23 8.29
C ILE A 496 -18.02 -30.68 9.74
N HIS A 497 -17.00 -30.76 10.59
CA HIS A 497 -17.13 -31.12 11.99
C HIS A 497 -17.62 -29.92 12.85
N THR A 498 -18.11 -30.21 14.06
CA THR A 498 -18.46 -29.19 15.03
C THR A 498 -17.23 -28.76 15.80
N THR A 499 -17.23 -27.53 16.33
CA THR A 499 -16.18 -27.01 17.21
C THR A 499 -15.87 -27.97 18.37
N ALA A 500 -16.88 -28.62 18.96
CA ALA A 500 -16.67 -29.57 20.01
C ALA A 500 -15.89 -30.82 19.56
N ASN A 501 -16.07 -31.23 18.32
CA ASN A 501 -15.34 -32.41 17.75
C ASN A 501 -13.86 -32.05 17.50
N THR A 502 -13.55 -30.82 17.17
CA THR A 502 -12.16 -30.33 17.00
C THR A 502 -11.48 -30.13 18.36
N ILE A 503 -12.16 -29.49 19.32
CA ILE A 503 -11.54 -29.10 20.59
C ILE A 503 -11.39 -30.26 21.55
N ARG A 504 -12.35 -31.20 21.64
CA ARG A 504 -12.32 -32.30 22.60
C ARG A 504 -11.08 -33.20 22.47
N PRO A 505 -10.69 -33.69 21.30
CA PRO A 505 -9.44 -34.43 21.13
C PRO A 505 -8.20 -33.61 21.54
N ALA A 506 -8.17 -32.34 21.19
CA ALA A 506 -7.06 -31.43 21.56
C ALA A 506 -6.91 -31.31 23.08
N LEU A 507 -7.99 -31.10 23.83
CA LEU A 507 -7.95 -31.04 25.28
C LEU A 507 -7.52 -32.37 25.90
N GLN A 508 -7.88 -33.49 25.29
CA GLN A 508 -7.56 -34.83 25.81
C GLN A 508 -6.12 -35.26 25.54
N LEU A 509 -5.60 -34.97 24.36
CA LEU A 509 -4.33 -35.49 23.84
C LEU A 509 -3.21 -34.43 23.85
N ILE A 510 -3.52 -33.17 23.54
CA ILE A 510 -2.54 -32.10 23.52
C ILE A 510 -2.45 -31.39 24.88
N LYS A 511 -3.59 -31.09 25.51
CA LYS A 511 -3.72 -30.37 26.79
C LYS A 511 -3.29 -28.91 26.70
N THR A 512 -3.44 -28.18 27.82
CA THR A 512 -3.00 -26.80 27.95
C THR A 512 -1.47 -26.68 28.00
N ALA A 513 -0.96 -25.56 27.52
CA ALA A 513 0.45 -25.21 27.62
C ALA A 513 0.83 -24.91 29.10
N PRO A 514 2.09 -25.12 29.51
CA PRO A 514 2.54 -24.77 30.85
C PRO A 514 2.23 -23.31 31.20
N GLY A 515 1.65 -23.08 32.38
CA GLY A 515 1.25 -21.74 32.85
C GLY A 515 -0.14 -21.29 32.41
N TYR A 516 -0.86 -22.06 31.59
CA TYR A 516 -2.26 -21.79 31.22
C TYR A 516 -3.20 -22.79 31.85
N ASN A 517 -4.33 -22.31 32.37
CA ASN A 517 -5.35 -23.13 33.01
C ASN A 517 -6.57 -23.36 32.12
N LEU A 518 -6.71 -22.58 31.03
CA LEU A 518 -7.83 -22.69 30.12
C LEU A 518 -7.39 -22.53 28.65
N VAL A 519 -8.25 -22.99 27.76
CA VAL A 519 -8.18 -22.73 26.31
C VAL A 519 -9.20 -21.67 25.98
N SER A 520 -8.82 -20.68 25.20
CA SER A 520 -9.73 -19.65 24.68
C SER A 520 -9.55 -19.45 23.19
N SER A 521 -10.22 -18.48 22.61
CA SER A 521 -10.14 -18.21 21.17
C SER A 521 -9.99 -16.74 20.87
N VAL A 522 -9.42 -16.44 19.70
CA VAL A 522 -9.46 -15.11 19.10
C VAL A 522 -9.91 -15.16 17.66
N PHE A 523 -10.55 -14.06 17.22
CA PHE A 523 -10.76 -13.74 15.82
C PHE A 523 -9.95 -12.50 15.45
N PHE A 524 -9.35 -12.53 14.28
CA PHE A 524 -8.78 -11.34 13.65
C PHE A 524 -9.87 -10.73 12.76
N MET A 525 -10.34 -9.54 13.15
CA MET A 525 -11.38 -8.80 12.44
C MET A 525 -10.73 -7.82 11.46
N LEU A 526 -10.84 -8.10 10.17
CA LEU A 526 -10.25 -7.29 9.11
C LEU A 526 -11.23 -6.17 8.72
N LEU A 527 -11.27 -5.10 9.52
CA LEU A 527 -12.10 -3.93 9.24
C LEU A 527 -11.51 -3.13 8.06
N PRO A 528 -12.26 -2.21 7.43
CA PRO A 528 -11.78 -1.52 6.22
C PRO A 528 -10.41 -0.84 6.32
N ASP A 529 -10.02 -0.40 7.52
CA ASP A 529 -8.80 0.38 7.75
C ASP A 529 -7.86 -0.19 8.81
N GLN A 530 -8.25 -1.25 9.51
CA GLN A 530 -7.43 -1.83 10.58
C GLN A 530 -7.81 -3.29 10.86
N VAL A 531 -6.91 -4.01 11.52
CA VAL A 531 -7.16 -5.35 12.03
C VAL A 531 -7.26 -5.29 13.56
N LEU A 532 -8.37 -5.82 14.09
CA LEU A 532 -8.63 -5.94 15.51
C LEU A 532 -8.63 -7.41 15.94
N VAL A 533 -8.35 -7.65 17.21
CA VAL A 533 -8.38 -8.99 17.83
C VAL A 533 -9.54 -9.07 18.81
N TYR A 534 -10.44 -10.02 18.62
CA TYR A 534 -11.61 -10.26 19.47
C TYR A 534 -11.48 -11.60 20.22
N GLY A 535 -11.52 -11.59 21.53
CA GLY A 535 -11.43 -12.77 22.39
C GLY A 535 -12.29 -12.65 23.67
N ASP A 536 -12.83 -13.71 24.25
CA ASP A 536 -13.11 -15.03 23.67
C ASP A 536 -14.46 -14.99 22.93
N CYS A 537 -14.52 -15.65 21.79
CA CYS A 537 -15.74 -15.63 20.97
C CYS A 537 -16.25 -17.03 20.62
N ALA A 538 -15.57 -18.14 21.07
CA ALA A 538 -15.93 -19.48 20.64
C ALA A 538 -15.87 -20.57 21.70
N VAL A 539 -15.22 -20.36 22.87
CA VAL A 539 -14.88 -21.45 23.80
C VAL A 539 -15.52 -21.34 25.17
N ASN A 540 -15.33 -20.23 25.90
CA ASN A 540 -15.72 -20.15 27.31
C ASN A 540 -17.07 -19.46 27.49
N PRO A 541 -18.13 -20.17 27.94
CA PRO A 541 -19.47 -19.58 28.05
C PRO A 541 -19.56 -18.42 29.03
N ASP A 542 -19.01 -18.59 30.23
CA ASP A 542 -19.05 -17.58 31.30
C ASP A 542 -17.78 -17.68 32.18
N PRO A 543 -16.69 -17.03 31.75
CA PRO A 543 -15.44 -17.04 32.48
C PRO A 543 -15.56 -16.19 33.75
N ASN A 544 -14.97 -16.66 34.85
CA ASN A 544 -14.80 -15.86 36.07
C ASN A 544 -13.68 -14.80 35.87
N ALA A 545 -13.44 -13.96 36.88
CA ALA A 545 -12.48 -12.88 36.78
C ALA A 545 -11.04 -13.34 36.52
N GLU A 546 -10.59 -14.44 37.11
CA GLU A 546 -9.26 -15.03 36.89
C GLU A 546 -9.13 -15.59 35.47
N GLN A 547 -10.16 -16.27 35.01
CA GLN A 547 -10.24 -16.84 33.65
C GLN A 547 -10.28 -15.72 32.61
N LEU A 548 -11.06 -14.68 32.84
CA LEU A 548 -11.18 -13.53 31.96
C LEU A 548 -9.85 -12.74 31.85
N ALA A 549 -9.13 -12.61 32.99
CA ALA A 549 -7.77 -12.05 32.98
C ALA A 549 -6.80 -12.90 32.16
N GLU A 550 -6.89 -14.23 32.25
CA GLU A 550 -6.06 -15.15 31.45
C GLU A 550 -6.38 -15.03 29.96
N ILE A 551 -7.65 -14.96 29.59
CA ILE A 551 -8.10 -14.71 28.20
C ILE A 551 -7.50 -13.40 27.66
N ALA A 552 -7.49 -12.34 28.46
CA ALA A 552 -6.91 -11.07 28.08
C ALA A 552 -5.41 -11.18 27.79
N LEU A 553 -4.66 -11.87 28.63
CA LEU A 553 -3.23 -12.08 28.45
C LEU A 553 -2.90 -12.97 27.23
N GLN A 554 -3.68 -14.04 27.03
CA GLN A 554 -3.56 -14.89 25.85
C GLN A 554 -3.85 -14.09 24.57
N SER A 555 -4.90 -13.26 24.56
CA SER A 555 -5.29 -12.45 23.42
C SER A 555 -4.25 -11.37 23.10
N ALA A 556 -3.63 -10.76 24.12
CA ALA A 556 -2.53 -9.82 23.94
C ALA A 556 -1.29 -10.50 23.34
N ALA A 557 -0.94 -11.69 23.83
CA ALA A 557 0.18 -12.47 23.30
C ALA A 557 -0.07 -12.87 21.83
N SER A 558 -1.30 -13.28 21.50
CA SER A 558 -1.70 -13.58 20.13
C SER A 558 -1.60 -12.35 19.23
N ALA A 559 -2.13 -11.19 19.64
CA ALA A 559 -2.01 -9.95 18.89
C ALA A 559 -0.54 -9.62 18.57
N GLN A 560 0.32 -9.68 19.59
CA GLN A 560 1.75 -9.41 19.44
C GLN A 560 2.46 -10.40 18.51
N ALA A 561 2.13 -11.70 18.59
CA ALA A 561 2.68 -12.73 17.71
C ALA A 561 2.35 -12.49 16.24
N PHE A 562 1.22 -11.86 15.96
CA PHE A 562 0.79 -11.50 14.61
C PHE A 562 1.11 -10.06 14.20
N GLY A 563 1.91 -9.34 14.99
CA GLY A 563 2.43 -8.00 14.64
C GLY A 563 1.44 -6.86 14.93
N ILE A 564 0.41 -7.12 15.72
CA ILE A 564 -0.55 -6.12 16.16
C ILE A 564 -0.13 -5.66 17.57
N PRO A 565 0.25 -4.39 17.77
CA PRO A 565 0.58 -3.88 19.10
C PRO A 565 -0.62 -4.02 20.06
N PRO A 566 -0.50 -4.80 21.18
CA PRO A 566 -1.65 -5.07 22.01
C PRO A 566 -2.04 -3.86 22.88
N ARG A 567 -3.24 -3.36 22.66
CA ARG A 567 -3.95 -2.42 23.55
C ARG A 567 -5.28 -3.07 23.91
N VAL A 568 -5.34 -3.62 25.10
CA VAL A 568 -6.42 -4.52 25.53
C VAL A 568 -7.53 -3.76 26.21
N ALA A 569 -8.71 -3.77 25.61
CA ALA A 569 -9.94 -3.26 26.21
C ALA A 569 -10.77 -4.41 26.81
N MET A 570 -11.00 -4.36 28.11
CA MET A 570 -11.89 -5.28 28.80
C MET A 570 -13.32 -4.75 28.69
N ILE A 571 -14.12 -5.39 27.83
CA ILE A 571 -15.42 -4.89 27.40
C ILE A 571 -16.51 -5.12 28.44
N SER A 572 -17.35 -4.09 28.61
CA SER A 572 -18.51 -4.07 29.49
C SER A 572 -19.56 -3.10 28.92
N TYR A 573 -20.77 -3.16 29.47
CA TYR A 573 -21.75 -2.10 29.26
C TYR A 573 -21.46 -0.81 30.06
N SER A 574 -20.41 -0.83 30.90
CA SER A 574 -19.94 0.32 31.70
C SER A 574 -18.56 0.80 31.24
N THR A 575 -18.34 2.11 31.32
CA THR A 575 -17.00 2.72 31.20
C THR A 575 -16.62 3.29 32.56
N GLY A 576 -15.54 2.76 33.19
CA GLY A 576 -15.14 3.13 34.54
C GLY A 576 -16.26 2.88 35.54
N ASP A 577 -16.71 3.94 36.21
CA ASP A 577 -17.74 3.90 37.26
C ASP A 577 -19.15 4.30 36.77
N SER A 578 -19.37 4.36 35.46
CA SER A 578 -20.65 4.76 34.86
C SER A 578 -21.80 3.77 35.10
N GLY A 579 -21.49 2.51 35.39
CA GLY A 579 -22.43 1.45 35.72
C GLY A 579 -21.97 0.61 36.91
N SER A 580 -22.87 -0.20 37.44
CA SER A 580 -22.64 -1.11 38.55
C SER A 580 -23.36 -2.44 38.33
N GLY A 581 -22.90 -3.51 38.98
CA GLY A 581 -23.47 -4.85 38.89
C GLY A 581 -22.37 -5.92 38.88
N GLU A 582 -22.77 -7.17 39.11
CA GLU A 582 -21.83 -8.31 39.20
C GLU A 582 -20.95 -8.44 37.94
N GLU A 583 -21.51 -8.24 36.74
CA GLU A 583 -20.79 -8.29 35.48
C GLU A 583 -19.74 -7.19 35.34
N VAL A 584 -20.04 -5.97 35.84
CA VAL A 584 -19.07 -4.86 35.85
C VAL A 584 -17.94 -5.15 36.83
N GLU A 585 -18.25 -5.67 38.02
CA GLU A 585 -17.25 -6.03 39.00
C GLU A 585 -16.37 -7.19 38.56
N LYS A 586 -16.91 -8.17 37.84
CA LYS A 586 -16.14 -9.26 37.20
C LYS A 586 -15.09 -8.68 36.26
N VAL A 587 -15.48 -7.79 35.37
CA VAL A 587 -14.57 -7.15 34.39
C VAL A 587 -13.55 -6.26 35.12
N ARG A 588 -13.95 -5.50 36.12
CA ARG A 588 -13.04 -4.67 36.95
C ARG A 588 -11.98 -5.52 37.63
N ALA A 589 -12.40 -6.61 38.26
CA ALA A 589 -11.49 -7.55 38.94
C ALA A 589 -10.53 -8.21 37.92
N ALA A 590 -11.03 -8.65 36.77
CA ALA A 590 -10.21 -9.23 35.72
C ALA A 590 -9.17 -8.25 35.17
N THR A 591 -9.56 -6.98 34.97
CA THR A 591 -8.64 -5.92 34.52
C THR A 591 -7.50 -5.72 35.52
N ARG A 592 -7.82 -5.66 36.81
CA ARG A 592 -6.81 -5.52 37.86
C ARG A 592 -5.86 -6.70 37.88
N LEU A 593 -6.36 -7.93 37.87
CA LEU A 593 -5.56 -9.16 37.84
C LEU A 593 -4.64 -9.25 36.61
N ALA A 594 -5.14 -8.85 35.46
CA ALA A 594 -4.34 -8.84 34.22
C ALA A 594 -3.19 -7.81 34.31
N ARG A 595 -3.44 -6.61 34.83
CA ARG A 595 -2.41 -5.59 35.10
C ARG A 595 -1.37 -6.02 36.13
N GLU A 596 -1.78 -6.70 37.20
CA GLU A 596 -0.86 -7.24 38.21
C GLU A 596 0.10 -8.28 37.60
N LYS A 597 -0.42 -9.16 36.71
CA LYS A 597 0.37 -10.20 36.06
C LYS A 597 1.30 -9.65 34.97
N ARG A 598 0.88 -8.62 34.22
CA ARG A 598 1.61 -8.03 33.10
C ARG A 598 1.51 -6.50 33.13
N PRO A 599 2.27 -5.85 34.03
CA PRO A 599 2.25 -4.37 34.18
C PRO A 599 2.84 -3.63 32.98
N ASP A 600 3.53 -4.32 32.10
CA ASP A 600 4.10 -3.81 30.83
C ASP A 600 3.06 -3.67 29.72
N LEU A 601 1.91 -4.35 29.82
CA LEU A 601 0.87 -4.32 28.80
C LEU A 601 -0.13 -3.17 29.04
N LEU A 602 -0.55 -2.54 27.96
CA LEU A 602 -1.63 -1.56 27.96
C LEU A 602 -2.97 -2.29 28.05
N ILE A 603 -3.52 -2.40 29.25
CA ILE A 603 -4.81 -3.05 29.51
C ILE A 603 -5.69 -2.07 30.29
N ASP A 604 -6.95 -1.88 29.86
CA ASP A 604 -7.92 -1.05 30.55
C ASP A 604 -9.34 -1.60 30.50
N GLY A 605 -10.13 -1.28 31.51
CA GLY A 605 -11.53 -1.68 31.63
C GLY A 605 -12.05 -1.52 33.09
N PRO A 606 -13.38 -1.57 33.23
CA PRO A 606 -14.39 -1.82 32.17
C PRO A 606 -14.49 -0.67 31.17
N LEU A 607 -14.65 -1.01 29.88
CA LEU A 607 -14.86 -0.06 28.80
C LEU A 607 -16.04 -0.48 27.93
N GLN A 608 -16.90 0.48 27.57
CA GLN A 608 -17.91 0.25 26.54
C GLN A 608 -17.23 0.10 25.18
N TYR A 609 -17.87 -0.64 24.28
CA TYR A 609 -17.30 -0.91 22.95
C TYR A 609 -16.98 0.36 22.15
N ASP A 610 -17.90 1.33 22.15
CA ASP A 610 -17.71 2.63 21.48
C ASP A 610 -16.56 3.45 22.10
N ALA A 611 -16.44 3.42 23.42
CA ALA A 611 -15.35 4.08 24.13
C ALA A 611 -13.99 3.42 23.85
N ALA A 612 -13.96 2.10 23.65
CA ALA A 612 -12.73 1.37 23.30
C ALA A 612 -12.31 1.60 21.83
N ALA A 613 -13.30 1.66 20.92
CA ALA A 613 -13.06 1.66 19.47
C ALA A 613 -12.90 3.06 18.85
N ILE A 614 -13.65 4.06 19.36
CA ILE A 614 -13.75 5.39 18.74
C ILE A 614 -13.00 6.43 19.56
N GLU A 615 -12.00 7.07 18.96
CA GLU A 615 -11.09 7.98 19.67
C GLU A 615 -11.83 9.17 20.33
N SER A 616 -12.79 9.79 19.62
CA SER A 616 -13.56 10.91 20.17
C SER A 616 -14.40 10.51 21.39
N VAL A 617 -14.97 9.30 21.36
CA VAL A 617 -15.76 8.75 22.47
C VAL A 617 -14.85 8.37 23.64
N GLY A 618 -13.72 7.73 23.33
CA GLY A 618 -12.70 7.38 24.34
C GLY A 618 -12.17 8.60 25.09
N ARG A 619 -11.82 9.66 24.36
CA ARG A 619 -11.38 10.93 24.97
C ARG A 619 -12.45 11.56 25.89
N GLN A 620 -13.72 11.43 25.52
CA GLN A 620 -14.83 11.99 26.31
C GLN A 620 -15.13 11.14 27.56
N LYS A 621 -15.21 9.79 27.41
CA LYS A 621 -15.68 8.90 28.48
C LYS A 621 -14.54 8.43 29.40
N ALA A 622 -13.31 8.31 28.90
CA ALA A 622 -12.14 7.83 29.62
C ALA A 622 -10.86 8.57 29.18
N PRO A 623 -10.74 9.90 29.45
CA PRO A 623 -9.66 10.75 28.95
C PRO A 623 -8.26 10.33 29.42
N ASN A 624 -8.17 9.65 30.58
CA ASN A 624 -6.90 9.19 31.17
C ASN A 624 -6.54 7.73 30.77
N SER A 625 -7.38 7.07 29.99
CA SER A 625 -7.14 5.69 29.59
C SER A 625 -6.07 5.61 28.51
N PRO A 626 -5.06 4.73 28.64
CA PRO A 626 -4.07 4.50 27.61
C PRO A 626 -4.62 3.64 26.44
N VAL A 627 -5.83 3.10 26.58
CA VAL A 627 -6.46 2.14 25.64
C VAL A 627 -7.69 2.71 24.97
N ALA A 628 -8.52 3.49 25.68
CA ALA A 628 -9.78 3.99 25.16
C ALA A 628 -9.60 4.78 23.86
N GLY A 629 -10.43 4.45 22.86
CA GLY A 629 -10.40 5.03 21.52
C GLY A 629 -9.29 4.49 20.62
N ARG A 630 -8.42 3.61 21.13
CA ARG A 630 -7.25 3.08 20.41
C ARG A 630 -7.05 1.58 20.65
N ALA A 631 -8.06 0.89 21.17
CA ALA A 631 -7.98 -0.54 21.43
C ALA A 631 -7.70 -1.34 20.16
N THR A 632 -6.84 -2.33 20.27
CA THR A 632 -6.54 -3.30 19.21
C THR A 632 -6.97 -4.71 19.59
N VAL A 633 -7.17 -4.95 20.88
CA VAL A 633 -7.64 -6.23 21.42
C VAL A 633 -8.89 -5.97 22.28
N PHE A 634 -9.97 -6.63 21.96
CA PHE A 634 -11.27 -6.51 22.64
C PHE A 634 -11.56 -7.84 23.34
N VAL A 635 -11.67 -7.82 24.66
CA VAL A 635 -11.95 -9.00 25.47
C VAL A 635 -13.37 -8.90 26.01
N PHE A 636 -14.22 -9.86 25.63
CA PHE A 636 -15.64 -9.87 25.98
C PHE A 636 -15.91 -10.63 27.28
N PRO A 637 -16.88 -10.17 28.11
CA PRO A 637 -17.10 -10.71 29.45
C PRO A 637 -17.67 -12.13 29.46
N ASP A 638 -18.30 -12.53 28.37
CA ASP A 638 -18.93 -13.84 28.20
C ASP A 638 -19.07 -14.22 26.73
N LEU A 639 -19.37 -15.47 26.44
CA LEU A 639 -19.47 -16.02 25.09
C LEU A 639 -20.65 -15.43 24.30
N ASN A 640 -21.77 -15.13 24.94
CA ASN A 640 -22.91 -14.52 24.25
C ASN A 640 -22.52 -13.17 23.67
N THR A 641 -21.84 -12.35 24.49
CA THR A 641 -21.35 -11.04 24.07
C THR A 641 -20.30 -11.17 22.98
N GLY A 642 -19.28 -12.00 23.15
CA GLY A 642 -18.20 -12.19 22.17
C GLY A 642 -18.70 -12.77 20.84
N ASN A 643 -19.45 -13.85 20.88
CA ASN A 643 -19.96 -14.53 19.67
C ASN A 643 -20.94 -13.65 18.88
N THR A 644 -21.85 -12.96 19.59
CA THR A 644 -22.80 -12.06 18.95
C THR A 644 -22.11 -10.86 18.33
N THR A 645 -21.14 -10.26 19.06
CA THR A 645 -20.45 -9.06 18.61
C THR A 645 -19.61 -9.32 17.36
N TYR A 646 -18.77 -10.38 17.33
CA TYR A 646 -17.95 -10.61 16.15
C TYR A 646 -18.80 -10.88 14.91
N LYS A 647 -19.90 -11.63 15.04
CA LYS A 647 -20.83 -11.90 13.93
C LYS A 647 -21.55 -10.66 13.47
N ALA A 648 -22.02 -9.82 14.43
CA ALA A 648 -22.67 -8.55 14.10
C ALA A 648 -21.71 -7.62 13.35
N VAL A 649 -20.48 -7.46 13.84
CA VAL A 649 -19.46 -6.65 13.18
C VAL A 649 -19.09 -7.21 11.81
N GLN A 650 -18.85 -8.52 11.71
CA GLN A 650 -18.53 -9.18 10.45
C GLN A 650 -19.62 -8.91 9.39
N ARG A 651 -20.88 -9.05 9.75
CA ARG A 651 -22.00 -8.91 8.80
C ARG A 651 -22.38 -7.46 8.51
N SER A 652 -22.32 -6.58 9.52
CA SER A 652 -22.72 -5.18 9.37
C SER A 652 -21.64 -4.31 8.73
N ALA A 653 -20.37 -4.62 8.98
CA ALA A 653 -19.22 -3.94 8.36
C ALA A 653 -18.71 -4.65 7.08
N GLU A 654 -19.36 -5.75 6.68
CA GLU A 654 -18.96 -6.58 5.52
C GLU A 654 -17.46 -6.94 5.53
N CYS A 655 -16.92 -7.17 6.74
CA CYS A 655 -15.50 -7.45 6.93
C CYS A 655 -15.21 -8.95 7.03
N ILE A 656 -13.98 -9.33 6.69
CA ILE A 656 -13.49 -10.70 6.86
C ILE A 656 -13.13 -10.91 8.34
N SER A 657 -13.53 -12.06 8.90
CA SER A 657 -13.07 -12.50 10.21
C SER A 657 -12.26 -13.79 10.05
N VAL A 658 -10.97 -13.75 10.44
CA VAL A 658 -10.08 -14.91 10.38
C VAL A 658 -10.03 -15.58 11.74
N GLY A 659 -10.39 -16.83 11.82
CA GLY A 659 -10.49 -17.61 13.07
C GLY A 659 -11.71 -18.54 13.10
N PRO A 660 -12.03 -19.15 14.27
CA PRO A 660 -11.37 -18.91 15.57
C PRO A 660 -9.98 -19.56 15.65
N MET A 661 -9.01 -18.79 16.10
CA MET A 661 -7.70 -19.29 16.46
C MET A 661 -7.72 -19.66 17.95
N LEU A 662 -7.46 -20.93 18.25
CA LEU A 662 -7.40 -21.40 19.64
C LEU A 662 -6.07 -21.00 20.30
N GLN A 663 -6.14 -20.62 21.55
CA GLN A 663 -4.98 -20.22 22.34
C GLN A 663 -4.95 -20.95 23.68
N GLY A 664 -3.76 -21.08 24.26
CA GLY A 664 -3.58 -21.79 25.53
C GLY A 664 -3.32 -23.31 25.38
N LEU A 665 -3.34 -23.89 24.18
CA LEU A 665 -2.95 -25.29 23.91
C LEU A 665 -1.43 -25.43 23.78
N ARG A 666 -0.89 -26.60 24.16
CA ARG A 666 0.55 -26.90 24.00
C ARG A 666 1.00 -26.97 22.55
N LYS A 667 0.12 -27.35 21.64
CA LYS A 667 0.37 -27.42 20.20
C LYS A 667 -0.83 -26.84 19.46
N PRO A 668 -0.65 -26.22 18.29
CA PRO A 668 -1.72 -25.52 17.60
C PRO A 668 -2.76 -26.48 17.03
N VAL A 669 -3.98 -26.28 17.47
CA VAL A 669 -5.18 -26.87 16.89
C VAL A 669 -6.14 -25.73 16.65
N ASN A 670 -6.61 -25.53 15.42
CA ASN A 670 -7.54 -24.47 15.09
C ASN A 670 -8.81 -25.02 14.44
N ASP A 671 -9.91 -24.36 14.77
CA ASP A 671 -11.24 -24.70 14.30
C ASP A 671 -11.65 -23.80 13.12
N LEU A 672 -12.56 -24.28 12.30
CA LEU A 672 -13.17 -23.56 11.19
C LEU A 672 -14.67 -23.38 11.44
N SER A 673 -15.25 -22.36 10.85
CA SER A 673 -16.70 -22.30 10.69
C SER A 673 -17.13 -23.29 9.60
N ARG A 674 -18.26 -24.00 9.78
CA ARG A 674 -18.85 -24.83 8.72
C ARG A 674 -19.21 -24.04 7.46
N GLY A 675 -19.37 -22.73 7.57
CA GLY A 675 -19.56 -21.81 6.45
C GLY A 675 -18.29 -21.12 5.96
N ALA A 676 -17.10 -21.62 6.35
CA ALA A 676 -15.82 -21.06 5.93
C ALA A 676 -15.66 -21.14 4.40
N LEU A 677 -15.12 -20.07 3.82
CA LEU A 677 -14.70 -20.03 2.43
C LEU A 677 -13.28 -20.62 2.29
N VAL A 678 -12.85 -20.86 1.06
CA VAL A 678 -11.49 -21.38 0.79
C VAL A 678 -10.42 -20.48 1.39
N ASP A 679 -10.55 -19.17 1.24
CA ASP A 679 -9.60 -18.21 1.79
C ASP A 679 -9.55 -18.21 3.32
N ASP A 680 -10.69 -18.39 4.00
CA ASP A 680 -10.73 -18.56 5.46
C ASP A 680 -9.91 -19.77 5.92
N ILE A 681 -9.97 -20.88 5.16
CA ILE A 681 -9.18 -22.08 5.43
C ILE A 681 -7.70 -21.81 5.18
N VAL A 682 -7.34 -21.17 4.08
CA VAL A 682 -5.95 -20.78 3.75
C VAL A 682 -5.35 -19.92 4.87
N TYR A 683 -6.07 -18.90 5.32
CA TYR A 683 -5.60 -18.04 6.39
C TYR A 683 -5.53 -18.76 7.75
N THR A 684 -6.44 -19.67 8.03
CA THR A 684 -6.38 -20.48 9.27
C THR A 684 -5.19 -21.45 9.24
N ILE A 685 -4.85 -22.04 8.10
CA ILE A 685 -3.62 -22.82 7.92
C ILE A 685 -2.38 -21.94 8.18
N ALA A 686 -2.36 -20.74 7.63
CA ALA A 686 -1.26 -19.78 7.84
C ALA A 686 -1.12 -19.37 9.32
N LEU A 687 -2.23 -19.07 10.00
CA LEU A 687 -2.25 -18.79 11.45
C LEU A 687 -1.67 -19.95 12.24
N THR A 688 -2.09 -21.19 11.91
CA THR A 688 -1.64 -22.40 12.58
C THR A 688 -0.13 -22.62 12.42
N ALA A 689 0.39 -22.38 11.23
CA ALA A 689 1.83 -22.47 10.95
C ALA A 689 2.65 -21.44 11.76
N ILE A 690 2.15 -20.21 11.88
CA ILE A 690 2.80 -19.16 12.69
C ILE A 690 2.74 -19.48 14.18
N GLN A 691 1.60 -19.98 14.68
CA GLN A 691 1.49 -20.44 16.07
C GLN A 691 2.52 -21.53 16.37
N ALA A 692 2.65 -22.52 15.48
CA ALA A 692 3.61 -23.60 15.62
C ALA A 692 5.07 -23.12 15.66
N ALA A 693 5.39 -22.04 14.96
CA ALA A 693 6.73 -21.44 14.98
C ALA A 693 7.03 -20.64 16.26
N ASN A 694 6.00 -20.12 16.92
CA ASN A 694 6.11 -19.28 18.12
C ASN A 694 6.03 -20.05 19.43
N LEU A 695 5.82 -21.37 19.39
CA LEU A 695 5.83 -22.19 20.59
C LEU A 695 7.28 -22.28 21.14
N PRO A 696 7.45 -22.20 22.47
CA PRO A 696 8.75 -22.49 23.09
C PRO A 696 9.13 -23.95 22.80
N ASN A 697 10.37 -24.17 22.38
CA ASN A 697 10.95 -25.50 22.15
C ASN A 697 10.94 -26.35 23.42
#